data_bbdbbd3ce8946dd10e5fbd1e01464ad6
#
_entry.id   bbdbbd3ce8946dd10e5fbd1e01464ad6
#
_cell.length_a   1.000
_cell.length_b   1.000
_cell.length_c   1.000
_cell.angle_alpha   90.00
_cell.angle_beta   90.00
_cell.angle_gamma   90.00
#
_symmetry.space_group_name_H-M   'P 1'
#
loop_
_entity.id
_entity.type
_entity.pdbx_description
1 polymer ?
#
loop_
_entity_poly.entity_id
_entity_poly.type
_entity_poly.pdbx_seq_one_letter_code
_entity_poly.pdbx_strand_id
1 'polypeptide(L)'
;MPDITSTDLDFAGQEGRSIVQRIEQLEAELRGRGLVVKKGSAEYYLQAQFDGDRRKVWELGRDGLTGVEATLRLVKTFQLTSMQSQEGLRHFSLVNTVIADTCPKRLPCPTTKYRTSDGSCNNLRHPEWGKAFHTYARVLPPRYADGINEARLSYDGGPLPSAREVSQRAFASENRPSRKVTVAFALWAQFLAYDLSLTGVTIAGNGDAILCCHKEIKNNPRLLHPACMPVHILDDDPYFRKYGRSCMHFLRSIAAPRSDCTFGKLKWSIAGGEDMLPTNKSLPCASKDAPCFASGDKRSNQNALLTLIHGVMLREHNRLADRLSSLNPGWSDEILFREARRLLCAQLQHITYTEFLPLLLGNKVMSSYGLSPKLSGYSFDYKADLNAAVINSFATAANRFGHTLVQDDIEMYSSQGARHDESTLQKFDPSLLHSKGSFDALIRGTLRQPAQTFDSHVSNQLKNQLFNDSGYGLDIIALNIQRGRDHGLPGYNEWREYCGLPRLRNFKELESIMDTAVARNFSRLYGNVDDVDLYPAGIAENPLPDAILGPTFACIVAEQFRRLKLGDRFWYENGGMESSFSEAQLQEIRKVTLSRLFCDNTHVEAIQLVAFVKQAGWNPTENCRDGKIQRMNLASWKNEPVWT
;
A
#
# COMPACT_ATOMS: atom_id res chain seq x y z
N MET A 1 -7.55 35.43 8.57
CA MET A 1 -8.55 34.53 9.16
C MET A 1 -9.61 35.38 9.84
N PRO A 2 -10.89 35.05 9.76
CA PRO A 2 -11.91 35.63 10.62
C PRO A 2 -11.61 35.31 12.09
N ASP A 3 -12.22 36.06 13.00
CA ASP A 3 -12.11 35.80 14.44
C ASP A 3 -13.04 34.62 14.80
N ILE A 4 -12.46 33.44 15.02
CA ILE A 4 -13.15 32.20 15.36
C ILE A 4 -12.99 31.99 16.87
N THR A 5 -14.10 32.03 17.60
CA THR A 5 -14.13 31.92 19.07
C THR A 5 -14.19 30.48 19.54
N SER A 6 -13.92 30.24 20.84
CA SER A 6 -14.10 28.91 21.45
C SER A 6 -15.56 28.39 21.33
N THR A 7 -16.53 29.30 21.41
CA THR A 7 -17.95 28.96 21.26
C THR A 7 -18.25 28.45 19.83
N ASP A 8 -17.63 29.06 18.81
CA ASP A 8 -17.78 28.60 17.43
C ASP A 8 -17.17 27.21 17.22
N LEU A 9 -16.01 26.94 17.86
CA LEU A 9 -15.36 25.64 17.81
C LEU A 9 -16.22 24.56 18.49
N ASP A 10 -16.80 24.86 19.65
CA ASP A 10 -17.69 23.94 20.36
C ASP A 10 -18.98 23.67 19.57
N PHE A 11 -19.58 24.72 19.02
CA PHE A 11 -20.77 24.57 18.17
C PHE A 11 -20.45 23.70 16.94
N ALA A 12 -19.33 23.94 16.27
CA ALA A 12 -18.90 23.12 15.13
C ALA A 12 -18.67 21.66 15.55
N GLY A 13 -18.08 21.41 16.73
CA GLY A 13 -17.88 20.07 17.26
C GLY A 13 -19.19 19.33 17.53
N GLN A 14 -20.20 20.01 18.11
CA GLN A 14 -21.53 19.45 18.35
C GLN A 14 -22.23 19.09 17.03
N GLU A 15 -22.16 19.97 16.04
CA GLU A 15 -22.71 19.72 14.70
C GLU A 15 -22.03 18.52 14.05
N GLY A 16 -20.68 18.39 14.15
CA GLY A 16 -19.94 17.24 13.65
C GLY A 16 -20.46 15.92 14.24
N ARG A 17 -20.68 15.85 15.55
CA ARG A 17 -21.28 14.68 16.22
C ARG A 17 -22.71 14.41 15.74
N SER A 18 -23.52 15.45 15.58
CA SER A 18 -24.90 15.32 15.09
C SER A 18 -24.94 14.76 13.67
N ILE A 19 -24.03 15.19 12.80
CA ILE A 19 -23.93 14.66 11.43
C ILE A 19 -23.56 13.18 11.46
N VAL A 20 -22.60 12.77 12.25
CA VAL A 20 -22.21 11.35 12.38
C VAL A 20 -23.38 10.50 12.87
N GLN A 21 -24.17 10.96 13.83
CA GLN A 21 -25.38 10.25 14.27
C GLN A 21 -26.42 10.12 13.15
N ARG A 22 -26.60 11.14 12.32
CA ARG A 22 -27.49 11.05 11.13
C ARG A 22 -27.00 10.04 10.09
N ILE A 23 -25.69 9.90 9.95
CA ILE A 23 -25.09 8.89 9.08
C ILE A 23 -25.40 7.47 9.61
N GLU A 24 -25.28 7.23 10.91
CA GLU A 24 -25.65 5.96 11.52
C GLU A 24 -27.15 5.63 11.34
N GLN A 25 -28.01 6.64 11.39
CA GLN A 25 -29.45 6.49 11.08
C GLN A 25 -29.68 6.12 9.60
N LEU A 26 -28.97 6.75 8.68
CA LEU A 26 -29.03 6.40 7.26
C LEU A 26 -28.56 4.96 7.02
N GLU A 27 -27.50 4.52 7.68
CA GLU A 27 -27.03 3.12 7.60
C GLU A 27 -28.08 2.13 8.05
N ALA A 28 -28.82 2.44 9.12
CA ALA A 28 -29.94 1.62 9.60
C ALA A 28 -31.09 1.60 8.57
N GLU A 29 -31.42 2.74 7.95
CA GLU A 29 -32.42 2.82 6.88
C GLU A 29 -32.02 2.01 5.65
N LEU A 30 -30.78 2.14 5.17
CA LEU A 30 -30.28 1.37 4.03
C LEU A 30 -30.40 -0.14 4.26
N ARG A 31 -30.07 -0.60 5.47
CA ARG A 31 -30.23 -2.00 5.86
C ARG A 31 -31.70 -2.43 5.89
N GLY A 32 -32.58 -1.63 6.48
CA GLY A 32 -34.02 -1.89 6.53
C GLY A 32 -34.63 -2.02 5.14
N ARG A 33 -34.06 -1.35 4.14
CA ARG A 33 -34.45 -1.47 2.72
C ARG A 33 -33.77 -2.62 1.97
N GLY A 34 -32.87 -3.38 2.62
CA GLY A 34 -32.08 -4.42 1.96
C GLY A 34 -31.00 -3.89 1.01
N LEU A 35 -30.65 -2.60 1.10
CA LEU A 35 -29.58 -1.98 0.32
C LEU A 35 -28.21 -2.25 0.95
N VAL A 36 -27.78 -3.50 0.86
CA VAL A 36 -26.54 -4.03 1.43
C VAL A 36 -25.68 -4.67 0.34
N VAL A 37 -24.37 -4.72 0.59
CA VAL A 37 -23.45 -5.39 -0.34
C VAL A 37 -23.66 -6.89 -0.30
N LYS A 38 -23.86 -7.50 -1.47
CA LYS A 38 -24.08 -8.93 -1.60
C LYS A 38 -22.77 -9.68 -1.35
N LYS A 39 -22.76 -10.63 -0.41
CA LYS A 39 -21.63 -11.52 -0.17
C LYS A 39 -21.22 -12.26 -1.45
N GLY A 40 -19.91 -12.29 -1.75
CA GLY A 40 -19.36 -12.91 -2.96
C GLY A 40 -19.37 -11.97 -4.19
N SER A 41 -19.87 -10.74 -4.09
CA SER A 41 -19.73 -9.77 -5.17
C SER A 41 -18.35 -9.12 -5.19
N ALA A 42 -17.98 -8.51 -6.31
CA ALA A 42 -16.71 -7.78 -6.43
C ALA A 42 -16.60 -6.64 -5.41
N GLU A 43 -17.70 -5.96 -5.10
CA GLU A 43 -17.79 -4.92 -4.07
C GLU A 43 -17.55 -5.50 -2.66
N TYR A 44 -18.02 -6.71 -2.40
CA TYR A 44 -17.78 -7.40 -1.13
C TYR A 44 -16.30 -7.68 -0.94
N TYR A 45 -15.64 -8.29 -1.93
CA TYR A 45 -14.22 -8.59 -1.84
C TYR A 45 -13.36 -7.33 -1.78
N LEU A 46 -13.74 -6.27 -2.51
CA LEU A 46 -13.06 -4.98 -2.45
C LEU A 46 -13.05 -4.40 -1.02
N GLN A 47 -14.16 -4.53 -0.28
CA GLN A 47 -14.24 -4.01 1.09
C GLN A 47 -13.63 -4.99 2.10
N ALA A 48 -13.83 -6.29 1.93
CA ALA A 48 -13.37 -7.33 2.84
C ALA A 48 -11.84 -7.35 3.01
N GLN A 49 -11.07 -6.97 1.99
CA GLN A 49 -9.61 -6.90 2.08
C GLN A 49 -9.10 -5.82 3.08
N PHE A 50 -9.93 -4.81 3.37
CA PHE A 50 -9.59 -3.73 4.30
C PHE A 50 -10.16 -3.96 5.71
N ASP A 51 -10.69 -5.13 5.95
CA ASP A 51 -11.41 -5.52 7.15
C ASP A 51 -10.42 -6.02 8.22
N GLY A 52 -9.67 -5.09 8.81
CA GLY A 52 -8.79 -5.33 9.95
C GLY A 52 -9.55 -5.47 11.28
N ASP A 53 -9.09 -4.82 12.33
CA ASP A 53 -9.87 -4.64 13.57
C ASP A 53 -11.04 -3.68 13.28
N ARG A 54 -12.19 -4.25 12.87
CA ARG A 54 -13.39 -3.52 12.45
C ARG A 54 -13.82 -2.49 13.47
N ARG A 55 -13.82 -2.86 14.76
CA ARG A 55 -14.26 -1.96 15.82
C ARG A 55 -13.32 -0.76 15.95
N LYS A 56 -12.03 -0.99 16.00
CA LYS A 56 -11.03 0.08 16.10
C LYS A 56 -11.01 0.96 14.85
N VAL A 57 -11.13 0.36 13.66
CA VAL A 57 -11.25 1.08 12.38
C VAL A 57 -12.48 1.98 12.36
N TRP A 58 -13.63 1.46 12.82
CA TRP A 58 -14.86 2.22 12.90
C TRP A 58 -14.77 3.37 13.92
N GLU A 59 -14.25 3.10 15.14
CA GLU A 59 -14.08 4.13 16.18
C GLU A 59 -13.20 5.29 15.68
N LEU A 60 -12.04 4.99 15.10
CA LEU A 60 -11.14 6.00 14.52
C LEU A 60 -11.77 6.74 13.34
N GLY A 61 -12.48 6.03 12.48
CA GLY A 61 -13.16 6.62 11.33
C GLY A 61 -14.27 7.58 11.77
N ARG A 62 -15.02 7.22 12.79
CA ARG A 62 -16.05 8.05 13.41
C ARG A 62 -15.46 9.33 14.03
N ASP A 63 -14.39 9.18 14.82
CA ASP A 63 -13.73 10.32 15.47
C ASP A 63 -13.13 11.27 14.42
N GLY A 64 -12.45 10.72 13.40
CA GLY A 64 -11.92 11.49 12.28
C GLY A 64 -13.00 12.19 11.46
N LEU A 65 -14.14 11.53 11.23
CA LEU A 65 -15.28 12.11 10.52
C LEU A 65 -15.93 13.23 11.33
N THR A 66 -16.07 13.06 12.64
CA THR A 66 -16.54 14.14 13.54
C THR A 66 -15.69 15.40 13.39
N GLY A 67 -14.36 15.27 13.38
CA GLY A 67 -13.45 16.39 13.15
C GLY A 67 -13.56 17.00 11.75
N VAL A 68 -13.77 16.18 10.72
CA VAL A 68 -14.00 16.66 9.34
C VAL A 68 -15.28 17.48 9.24
N GLU A 69 -16.40 16.96 9.76
CA GLU A 69 -17.70 17.64 9.69
C GLU A 69 -17.72 18.92 10.52
N ALA A 70 -17.08 18.92 11.69
CA ALA A 70 -16.85 20.14 12.47
C ALA A 70 -16.04 21.17 11.67
N THR A 71 -14.97 20.73 10.98
CA THR A 71 -14.17 21.60 10.12
C THR A 71 -14.99 22.18 8.97
N LEU A 72 -15.78 21.36 8.28
CA LEU A 72 -16.66 21.79 7.19
C LEU A 72 -17.72 22.79 7.68
N ARG A 73 -18.20 22.63 8.91
CA ARG A 73 -19.12 23.60 9.52
C ARG A 73 -18.46 24.98 9.69
N LEU A 74 -17.21 25.03 10.18
CA LEU A 74 -16.46 26.29 10.28
C LEU A 74 -16.23 26.92 8.91
N VAL A 75 -15.82 26.11 7.91
CA VAL A 75 -15.65 26.58 6.53
C VAL A 75 -16.91 27.26 6.00
N LYS A 76 -18.08 26.65 6.17
CA LYS A 76 -19.37 27.20 5.74
C LYS A 76 -19.78 28.43 6.52
N THR A 77 -19.65 28.41 7.86
CA THR A 77 -20.08 29.50 8.73
C THR A 77 -19.30 30.77 8.45
N PHE A 78 -17.99 30.64 8.26
CA PHE A 78 -17.06 31.77 8.07
C PHE A 78 -16.71 32.00 6.59
N GLN A 79 -17.32 31.26 5.66
CA GLN A 79 -17.08 31.35 4.21
C GLN A 79 -15.58 31.32 3.85
N LEU A 80 -14.85 30.40 4.48
CA LEU A 80 -13.40 30.30 4.32
C LEU A 80 -13.02 29.87 2.90
N THR A 81 -11.99 30.51 2.34
CA THR A 81 -11.38 30.04 1.10
C THR A 81 -10.69 28.70 1.32
N SER A 82 -10.43 27.94 0.25
CA SER A 82 -9.71 26.65 0.35
C SER A 82 -8.37 26.79 1.07
N MET A 83 -7.63 27.87 0.86
CA MET A 83 -6.35 28.14 1.54
C MET A 83 -6.57 28.43 3.04
N GLN A 84 -7.55 29.23 3.39
CA GLN A 84 -7.89 29.51 4.79
C GLN A 84 -8.38 28.24 5.52
N SER A 85 -9.15 27.40 4.84
CA SER A 85 -9.61 26.10 5.36
C SER A 85 -8.45 25.15 5.62
N GLN A 86 -7.50 25.10 4.71
CA GLN A 86 -6.37 24.18 4.76
C GLN A 86 -5.27 24.61 5.75
N GLU A 87 -4.91 25.87 5.74
CA GLU A 87 -3.78 26.39 6.52
C GLU A 87 -4.24 27.13 7.79
N GLY A 88 -5.29 27.93 7.69
CA GLY A 88 -5.75 28.78 8.80
C GLY A 88 -6.35 27.97 9.95
N LEU A 89 -7.17 26.95 9.67
CA LEU A 89 -7.79 26.14 10.73
C LEU A 89 -6.79 25.27 11.50
N ARG A 90 -5.58 25.06 11.01
CA ARG A 90 -4.51 24.34 11.73
C ARG A 90 -4.04 25.04 13.02
N HIS A 91 -4.33 26.31 13.19
CA HIS A 91 -3.98 27.07 14.38
C HIS A 91 -4.95 26.87 15.55
N PHE A 92 -6.11 26.25 15.31
CA PHE A 92 -7.12 25.99 16.34
C PHE A 92 -6.99 24.56 16.87
N SER A 93 -6.84 24.44 18.19
CA SER A 93 -6.73 23.15 18.89
C SER A 93 -8.10 22.58 19.22
N LEU A 94 -8.22 21.24 19.13
CA LEU A 94 -9.40 20.49 19.60
C LEU A 94 -9.36 20.21 21.11
N VAL A 95 -8.21 20.36 21.78
CA VAL A 95 -7.99 19.95 23.16
C VAL A 95 -8.97 20.59 24.14
N ASN A 96 -9.40 21.82 23.89
CA ASN A 96 -10.31 22.57 24.75
C ASN A 96 -11.73 22.65 24.16
N THR A 97 -12.11 21.71 23.30
CA THR A 97 -13.44 21.68 22.70
C THR A 97 -14.24 20.46 23.15
N VAL A 98 -15.55 20.47 22.88
CA VAL A 98 -16.47 19.35 23.21
C VAL A 98 -16.10 18.04 22.50
N ILE A 99 -15.20 18.07 21.49
CA ILE A 99 -14.71 16.90 20.78
C ILE A 99 -13.25 16.56 21.12
N ALA A 100 -12.72 17.04 22.23
CA ALA A 100 -11.36 16.77 22.72
C ALA A 100 -11.08 15.27 22.93
N ASP A 101 -12.11 14.47 23.21
CA ASP A 101 -12.04 13.02 23.35
C ASP A 101 -11.65 12.28 22.06
N THR A 102 -11.80 12.92 20.90
CA THR A 102 -11.32 12.38 19.62
C THR A 102 -9.80 12.52 19.44
N CYS A 103 -9.11 13.23 20.33
CA CYS A 103 -7.68 13.45 20.26
C CYS A 103 -6.86 12.19 20.58
N PRO A 104 -5.80 11.89 19.82
CA PRO A 104 -4.91 10.78 20.12
C PRO A 104 -4.19 10.97 21.47
N LYS A 105 -4.09 9.91 22.26
CA LYS A 105 -3.35 9.92 23.53
C LYS A 105 -1.86 9.74 23.26
N ARG A 106 -1.00 10.46 24.03
CA ARG A 106 0.44 10.27 23.98
C ARG A 106 0.83 8.87 24.50
N LEU A 107 1.77 8.23 23.81
CA LEU A 107 2.31 6.93 24.19
C LEU A 107 3.61 7.11 24.97
N PRO A 108 3.78 6.46 26.14
CA PRO A 108 5.08 6.34 26.79
C PRO A 108 5.95 5.36 25.98
N CYS A 109 7.20 5.73 25.74
CA CYS A 109 8.14 4.91 24.97
C CYS A 109 9.30 4.43 25.83
N PRO A 110 9.39 3.14 26.12
CA PRO A 110 10.61 2.57 26.68
C PRO A 110 11.70 2.51 25.60
N THR A 111 12.95 2.67 26.01
CA THR A 111 14.10 2.37 25.17
C THR A 111 14.29 0.86 25.15
N THR A 112 14.24 0.23 23.99
CA THR A 112 14.36 -1.22 23.84
C THR A 112 15.17 -1.61 22.60
N LYS A 113 15.78 -2.78 22.65
CA LYS A 113 16.47 -3.42 21.53
C LYS A 113 15.51 -3.76 20.38
N TYR A 114 14.23 -4.00 20.67
CA TYR A 114 13.26 -4.56 19.75
C TYR A 114 12.20 -3.55 19.35
N ARG A 115 11.71 -3.65 18.10
CA ARG A 115 10.54 -2.92 17.63
C ARG A 115 9.28 -3.38 18.37
N THR A 116 8.39 -2.43 18.61
CA THR A 116 6.99 -2.77 18.97
C THR A 116 6.29 -3.49 17.81
N SER A 117 5.23 -4.22 18.09
CA SER A 117 4.44 -4.91 17.07
C SER A 117 3.70 -3.95 16.14
N ASP A 118 3.24 -2.81 16.68
CA ASP A 118 2.48 -1.80 15.93
C ASP A 118 3.35 -0.68 15.30
N GLY A 119 4.69 -0.75 15.43
CA GLY A 119 5.62 0.25 14.91
C GLY A 119 5.70 1.53 15.73
N SER A 120 4.98 1.65 16.85
CA SER A 120 5.10 2.77 17.78
C SER A 120 6.50 2.87 18.36
N CYS A 121 6.87 4.05 18.85
CA CYS A 121 8.19 4.28 19.49
C CYS A 121 9.42 4.00 18.59
N ASN A 122 9.24 3.89 17.30
CA ASN A 122 10.37 3.93 16.37
C ASN A 122 11.14 5.26 16.52
N ASN A 123 10.41 6.34 16.65
CA ASN A 123 10.96 7.65 16.98
C ASN A 123 10.59 8.00 18.43
N LEU A 124 11.60 8.27 19.28
CA LEU A 124 11.35 8.54 20.70
C LEU A 124 10.81 9.96 20.96
N ARG A 125 11.07 10.91 20.05
CA ARG A 125 10.53 12.28 20.13
C ARG A 125 9.09 12.35 19.60
N HIS A 126 8.78 11.50 18.61
CA HIS A 126 7.49 11.42 17.94
C HIS A 126 7.03 9.95 17.88
N PRO A 127 6.54 9.40 19.01
CA PRO A 127 6.20 7.98 19.15
C PRO A 127 5.21 7.45 18.11
N GLU A 128 4.39 8.34 17.58
CA GLU A 128 3.32 8.03 16.64
C GLU A 128 3.81 7.86 15.18
N TRP A 129 4.99 8.36 14.86
CA TRP A 129 5.45 8.35 13.47
C TRP A 129 5.70 6.94 12.98
N GLY A 130 4.95 6.55 11.93
CA GLY A 130 5.07 5.25 11.30
C GLY A 130 4.38 4.09 12.02
N LYS A 131 3.65 4.34 13.14
CA LYS A 131 2.89 3.28 13.80
C LYS A 131 1.64 2.89 13.01
N ALA A 132 1.13 1.68 13.29
CA ALA A 132 -0.18 1.26 12.83
C ALA A 132 -1.28 2.23 13.31
N PHE A 133 -2.32 2.41 12.51
CA PHE A 133 -3.42 3.33 12.81
C PHE A 133 -2.99 4.80 12.93
N HIS A 134 -1.93 5.19 12.22
CA HIS A 134 -1.49 6.58 12.10
C HIS A 134 -1.71 7.11 10.67
N THR A 135 -1.77 8.41 10.52
CA THR A 135 -2.03 9.08 9.24
C THR A 135 -0.83 9.01 8.30
N TYR A 136 -1.08 8.97 6.97
CA TYR A 136 -0.02 9.14 5.99
C TYR A 136 0.60 10.53 6.06
N ALA A 137 1.92 10.61 5.95
CA ALA A 137 2.63 11.88 5.83
C ALA A 137 2.33 12.54 4.46
N ARG A 138 2.34 13.86 4.43
CA ARG A 138 2.24 14.63 3.19
C ARG A 138 3.51 15.43 2.96
N VAL A 139 3.99 15.42 1.72
CA VAL A 139 5.15 16.22 1.28
C VAL A 139 4.71 17.39 0.40
N LEU A 140 3.54 17.29 -0.20
CA LEU A 140 2.83 18.41 -0.81
C LEU A 140 1.49 18.62 -0.12
N PRO A 141 0.98 19.86 -0.05
CA PRO A 141 -0.36 20.15 0.45
C PRO A 141 -1.43 19.41 -0.35
N PRO A 142 -2.55 19.01 0.26
CA PRO A 142 -3.64 18.39 -0.48
C PRO A 142 -4.34 19.40 -1.38
N ARG A 143 -4.86 18.93 -2.51
CA ARG A 143 -5.68 19.70 -3.45
C ARG A 143 -7.13 19.23 -3.37
N TYR A 144 -7.85 19.69 -2.37
CA TYR A 144 -9.31 19.54 -2.27
C TYR A 144 -10.00 20.80 -2.77
N ALA A 145 -11.16 20.68 -3.43
CA ALA A 145 -11.90 21.82 -3.94
C ALA A 145 -12.31 22.79 -2.81
N ASP A 146 -12.79 22.25 -1.69
CA ASP A 146 -13.14 22.99 -0.47
C ASP A 146 -11.97 23.21 0.50
N GLY A 147 -10.77 22.74 0.17
CA GLY A 147 -9.58 22.73 1.03
C GLY A 147 -9.59 21.62 2.09
N ILE A 148 -10.67 20.85 2.26
CA ILE A 148 -10.83 19.88 3.35
C ILE A 148 -11.05 18.45 2.83
N ASN A 149 -12.07 18.24 2.00
CA ASN A 149 -12.56 16.91 1.72
C ASN A 149 -13.10 16.69 0.29
N GLU A 150 -13.54 17.72 -0.39
CA GLU A 150 -14.12 17.60 -1.74
C GLU A 150 -13.04 17.29 -2.76
N ALA A 151 -13.31 16.34 -3.67
CA ALA A 151 -12.36 16.01 -4.72
C ALA A 151 -11.98 17.25 -5.53
N ARG A 152 -10.72 17.36 -5.94
CA ARG A 152 -10.26 18.50 -6.72
C ARG A 152 -11.05 18.62 -8.02
N LEU A 153 -11.29 19.83 -8.43
CA LEU A 153 -11.87 20.18 -9.71
C LEU A 153 -10.78 20.36 -10.79
N SER A 154 -11.21 20.45 -12.04
CA SER A 154 -10.34 20.84 -13.15
C SER A 154 -9.89 22.29 -13.00
N TYR A 155 -8.90 22.69 -13.78
CA TYR A 155 -8.40 24.07 -13.83
C TYR A 155 -9.53 25.10 -14.11
N ASP A 156 -10.50 24.73 -14.93
CA ASP A 156 -11.64 25.56 -15.28
C ASP A 156 -12.80 25.48 -14.27
N GLY A 157 -12.63 24.78 -13.14
CA GLY A 157 -13.63 24.65 -12.08
C GLY A 157 -14.70 23.58 -12.35
N GLY A 158 -14.61 22.85 -13.45
CA GLY A 158 -15.51 21.74 -13.78
C GLY A 158 -15.05 20.41 -13.16
N PRO A 159 -15.81 19.33 -13.37
CA PRO A 159 -15.40 18.00 -12.92
C PRO A 159 -14.24 17.47 -13.77
N LEU A 160 -13.36 16.70 -13.15
CA LEU A 160 -12.36 15.91 -13.86
C LEU A 160 -13.02 14.76 -14.64
N PRO A 161 -12.40 14.25 -15.74
CA PRO A 161 -12.94 13.12 -16.50
C PRO A 161 -13.15 11.90 -15.59
N SER A 162 -14.12 11.03 -15.95
CA SER A 162 -14.34 9.79 -15.20
C SER A 162 -13.05 9.00 -15.07
N ALA A 163 -12.76 8.50 -13.86
CA ALA A 163 -11.59 7.64 -13.64
C ALA A 163 -11.65 6.37 -14.50
N ARG A 164 -12.85 5.84 -14.79
CA ARG A 164 -13.03 4.70 -15.70
C ARG A 164 -12.77 5.09 -17.15
N GLU A 165 -13.19 6.27 -17.58
CA GLU A 165 -12.90 6.76 -18.92
C GLU A 165 -11.40 6.95 -19.15
N VAL A 166 -10.68 7.53 -18.17
CA VAL A 166 -9.22 7.64 -18.22
C VAL A 166 -8.58 6.25 -18.31
N SER A 167 -9.02 5.29 -17.47
CA SER A 167 -8.54 3.91 -17.55
C SER A 167 -8.78 3.29 -18.93
N GLN A 168 -9.96 3.46 -19.49
CA GLN A 168 -10.31 2.85 -20.78
C GLN A 168 -9.52 3.42 -21.96
N ARG A 169 -9.33 4.75 -21.99
CA ARG A 169 -8.72 5.42 -23.13
C ARG A 169 -7.19 5.51 -23.05
N ALA A 170 -6.62 5.59 -21.82
CA ALA A 170 -5.18 5.73 -21.66
C ALA A 170 -4.45 4.41 -21.43
N PHE A 171 -5.17 3.32 -21.08
CA PHE A 171 -4.54 2.02 -20.79
C PHE A 171 -5.13 0.92 -21.67
N ALA A 172 -4.27 0.11 -22.28
CA ALA A 172 -4.68 -1.07 -23.02
C ALA A 172 -4.78 -2.31 -22.10
N SER A 173 -5.70 -3.25 -22.44
CA SER A 173 -5.78 -4.57 -21.80
C SER A 173 -4.98 -5.58 -22.61
N GLU A 174 -3.67 -5.62 -22.39
CA GLU A 174 -2.74 -6.41 -23.17
C GLU A 174 -1.59 -6.91 -22.30
N ASN A 175 -1.20 -8.17 -22.46
CA ASN A 175 -0.04 -8.72 -21.79
C ASN A 175 1.24 -8.37 -22.54
N ARG A 176 2.19 -7.73 -21.87
CA ARG A 176 3.53 -7.40 -22.40
C ARG A 176 4.62 -7.93 -21.47
N PRO A 177 5.10 -9.17 -21.65
CA PRO A 177 6.09 -9.76 -20.76
C PRO A 177 7.39 -8.97 -20.71
N SER A 178 7.88 -8.72 -19.50
CA SER A 178 9.15 -8.06 -19.25
C SER A 178 10.33 -8.88 -19.80
N ARG A 179 11.29 -8.20 -20.40
CA ARG A 179 12.54 -8.82 -20.83
C ARG A 179 13.55 -8.98 -19.68
N LYS A 180 13.35 -8.29 -18.57
CA LYS A 180 14.34 -8.13 -17.48
C LYS A 180 13.93 -8.86 -16.19
N VAL A 181 12.73 -8.61 -15.69
CA VAL A 181 12.34 -9.03 -14.34
C VAL A 181 11.35 -10.19 -14.34
N THR A 182 11.41 -11.00 -13.28
CA THR A 182 10.55 -12.15 -13.02
C THR A 182 9.30 -11.76 -12.22
N VAL A 183 8.34 -12.68 -12.13
CA VAL A 183 7.16 -12.54 -11.24
C VAL A 183 7.59 -12.37 -9.77
N ALA A 184 8.74 -12.92 -9.35
CA ALA A 184 9.25 -12.71 -7.99
C ALA A 184 9.49 -11.22 -7.68
N PHE A 185 9.89 -10.40 -8.67
CA PHE A 185 10.02 -8.95 -8.51
C PHE A 185 8.66 -8.27 -8.27
N ALA A 186 7.64 -8.60 -9.06
CA ALA A 186 6.29 -8.08 -8.89
C ALA A 186 5.68 -8.51 -7.54
N LEU A 187 5.91 -9.75 -7.15
CA LEU A 187 5.49 -10.32 -5.87
C LEU A 187 6.14 -9.60 -4.68
N TRP A 188 7.45 -9.32 -4.75
CA TRP A 188 8.16 -8.56 -3.72
C TRP A 188 7.62 -7.12 -3.59
N ALA A 189 7.35 -6.46 -4.73
CA ALA A 189 6.73 -5.14 -4.73
C ALA A 189 5.36 -5.15 -4.03
N GLN A 190 4.53 -6.16 -4.28
CA GLN A 190 3.22 -6.30 -3.66
C GLN A 190 3.33 -6.65 -2.17
N PHE A 191 4.26 -7.51 -1.79
CA PHE A 191 4.56 -7.84 -0.39
C PHE A 191 4.97 -6.59 0.39
N LEU A 192 5.93 -5.80 -0.12
CA LEU A 192 6.33 -4.54 0.51
C LEU A 192 5.18 -3.52 0.59
N ALA A 193 4.33 -3.44 -0.44
CA ALA A 193 3.17 -2.56 -0.40
C ALA A 193 2.22 -2.90 0.75
N TYR A 194 2.06 -4.18 1.05
CA TYR A 194 1.20 -4.66 2.12
C TYR A 194 1.83 -4.53 3.49
N ASP A 195 3.13 -4.75 3.60
CA ASP A 195 3.88 -4.54 4.84
C ASP A 195 3.93 -3.06 5.24
N LEU A 196 4.10 -2.17 4.26
CA LEU A 196 4.25 -0.72 4.51
C LEU A 196 2.92 0.00 4.71
N SER A 197 1.82 -0.40 4.05
CA SER A 197 0.60 0.39 4.03
C SER A 197 -0.68 -0.42 3.86
N LEU A 198 -1.71 -0.02 4.59
CA LEU A 198 -3.10 -0.40 4.35
C LEU A 198 -3.98 0.84 4.43
N THR A 199 -4.59 1.24 3.30
CA THR A 199 -5.52 2.36 3.26
C THR A 199 -6.91 1.87 3.69
N GLY A 200 -7.29 2.09 4.94
CA GLY A 200 -8.60 1.71 5.44
C GLY A 200 -9.73 2.42 4.69
N VAL A 201 -10.83 1.71 4.44
CA VAL A 201 -12.06 2.27 3.87
C VAL A 201 -13.13 2.38 4.94
N THR A 202 -14.07 3.31 4.75
CA THR A 202 -15.19 3.49 5.67
C THR A 202 -16.04 2.22 5.73
N ILE A 203 -16.44 1.83 6.93
CA ILE A 203 -17.37 0.72 7.21
C ILE A 203 -18.55 1.26 8.01
N ALA A 204 -19.72 0.63 7.90
CA ALA A 204 -20.89 1.00 8.68
C ALA A 204 -20.71 0.70 10.18
N GLY A 205 -21.45 1.38 11.04
CA GLY A 205 -21.34 1.27 12.51
C GLY A 205 -21.55 -0.13 13.05
N ASN A 206 -22.28 -0.97 12.35
CA ASN A 206 -22.45 -2.41 12.69
C ASN A 206 -21.38 -3.32 12.05
N GLY A 207 -20.40 -2.76 11.34
CA GLY A 207 -19.36 -3.50 10.65
C GLY A 207 -19.75 -4.03 9.25
N ASP A 208 -20.94 -3.70 8.73
CA ASP A 208 -21.34 -4.10 7.38
C ASP A 208 -20.62 -3.29 6.30
N ALA A 209 -20.54 -3.88 5.12
CA ALA A 209 -20.07 -3.21 3.91
C ALA A 209 -21.13 -2.23 3.40
N ILE A 210 -20.69 -1.03 2.99
CA ILE A 210 -21.55 0.05 2.47
C ILE A 210 -21.75 -0.09 0.96
N LEU A 211 -22.97 -0.03 0.49
CA LEU A 211 -23.33 -0.12 -0.94
C LEU A 211 -23.36 1.27 -1.57
N CYS A 212 -22.57 1.50 -2.63
CA CYS A 212 -22.49 2.79 -3.32
C CYS A 212 -23.19 2.81 -4.69
N CYS A 213 -23.34 1.66 -5.34
CA CYS A 213 -23.88 1.55 -6.69
C CYS A 213 -25.11 0.65 -6.72
N HIS A 214 -26.30 1.25 -6.67
CA HIS A 214 -27.57 0.56 -6.81
C HIS A 214 -28.60 1.45 -7.53
N LYS A 215 -29.54 0.84 -8.27
CA LYS A 215 -30.57 1.58 -9.02
C LYS A 215 -31.41 2.49 -8.12
N GLU A 216 -31.79 2.01 -6.93
CA GLU A 216 -32.58 2.78 -5.97
C GLU A 216 -31.79 3.98 -5.44
N ILE A 217 -30.50 3.81 -5.13
CA ILE A 217 -29.61 4.91 -4.70
C ILE A 217 -29.45 5.95 -5.81
N LYS A 218 -29.29 5.50 -7.08
CA LYS A 218 -29.24 6.40 -8.24
C LYS A 218 -30.51 7.25 -8.39
N ASN A 219 -31.66 6.64 -8.17
CA ASN A 219 -32.97 7.31 -8.29
C ASN A 219 -33.32 8.18 -7.07
N ASN A 220 -32.68 7.93 -5.92
CA ASN A 220 -32.86 8.71 -4.70
C ASN A 220 -31.49 9.05 -4.06
N PRO A 221 -30.87 10.17 -4.46
CA PRO A 221 -29.54 10.56 -3.96
C PRO A 221 -29.44 10.72 -2.44
N ARG A 222 -30.57 10.88 -1.72
CA ARG A 222 -30.57 10.94 -0.24
C ARG A 222 -30.16 9.61 0.41
N LEU A 223 -30.26 8.50 -0.33
CA LEU A 223 -29.81 7.18 0.09
C LEU A 223 -28.32 6.93 -0.20
N LEU A 224 -27.64 7.86 -0.86
CA LEU A 224 -26.20 7.73 -1.10
C LEU A 224 -25.44 8.01 0.20
N HIS A 225 -24.74 7.02 0.71
CA HIS A 225 -23.92 7.17 1.90
C HIS A 225 -22.80 8.22 1.66
N PRO A 226 -22.51 9.14 2.59
CA PRO A 226 -21.50 10.20 2.39
C PRO A 226 -20.07 9.69 2.14
N ALA A 227 -19.75 8.48 2.58
CA ALA A 227 -18.48 7.83 2.25
C ALA A 227 -18.42 7.26 0.82
N CYS A 228 -19.52 7.28 0.08
CA CYS A 228 -19.54 6.83 -1.31
C CYS A 228 -18.99 7.92 -2.25
N MET A 229 -18.11 7.51 -3.16
CA MET A 229 -17.56 8.32 -4.24
C MET A 229 -17.51 7.48 -5.52
N PRO A 230 -18.66 6.95 -5.99
CA PRO A 230 -18.70 5.97 -7.07
C PRO A 230 -18.07 6.53 -8.34
N VAL A 231 -17.37 5.66 -9.08
CA VAL A 231 -16.80 6.02 -10.37
C VAL A 231 -17.90 5.95 -11.42
N HIS A 232 -18.13 7.04 -12.12
CA HIS A 232 -19.10 7.10 -13.22
C HIS A 232 -18.62 6.22 -14.39
N ILE A 233 -19.54 5.47 -15.00
CA ILE A 233 -19.32 4.63 -16.18
C ILE A 233 -20.13 5.22 -17.33
N LEU A 234 -19.46 5.45 -18.46
CA LEU A 234 -20.11 5.94 -19.67
C LEU A 234 -21.00 4.86 -20.29
N ASP A 235 -22.06 5.27 -20.95
CA ASP A 235 -23.04 4.35 -21.56
C ASP A 235 -22.43 3.49 -22.69
N ASP A 236 -21.33 3.94 -23.31
CA ASP A 236 -20.58 3.25 -24.35
C ASP A 236 -19.42 2.39 -23.82
N ASP A 237 -19.24 2.25 -22.49
CA ASP A 237 -18.18 1.42 -21.92
C ASP A 237 -18.26 -0.02 -22.44
N PRO A 238 -17.22 -0.55 -23.11
CA PRO A 238 -17.29 -1.84 -23.81
C PRO A 238 -17.41 -3.04 -22.88
N TYR A 239 -17.03 -2.89 -21.60
CA TYR A 239 -17.13 -3.94 -20.60
C TYR A 239 -18.42 -3.84 -19.77
N PHE A 240 -18.63 -2.72 -19.09
CA PHE A 240 -19.73 -2.56 -18.12
C PHE A 240 -21.11 -2.43 -18.77
N ARG A 241 -21.19 -1.99 -20.02
CA ARG A 241 -22.45 -1.97 -20.79
C ARG A 241 -23.12 -3.33 -20.84
N LYS A 242 -22.34 -4.42 -20.95
CA LYS A 242 -22.85 -5.80 -20.98
C LYS A 242 -23.61 -6.19 -19.72
N TYR A 243 -23.32 -5.50 -18.61
CA TYR A 243 -23.91 -5.76 -17.29
C TYR A 243 -24.91 -4.67 -16.87
N GLY A 244 -25.23 -3.71 -17.76
CA GLY A 244 -26.13 -2.60 -17.47
C GLY A 244 -25.68 -1.70 -16.32
N ARG A 245 -24.35 -1.56 -16.13
CA ARG A 245 -23.79 -0.77 -15.04
C ARG A 245 -23.45 0.65 -15.47
N SER A 246 -23.92 1.66 -14.72
CA SER A 246 -23.62 3.08 -14.90
C SER A 246 -22.68 3.66 -13.85
N CYS A 247 -22.30 2.86 -12.84
CA CYS A 247 -21.28 3.23 -11.86
C CYS A 247 -20.49 2.01 -11.40
N MET A 248 -19.24 2.23 -11.02
CA MET A 248 -18.40 1.28 -10.31
C MET A 248 -18.27 1.71 -8.85
N HIS A 249 -18.35 0.73 -7.96
CA HIS A 249 -18.30 0.94 -6.53
C HIS A 249 -16.96 1.53 -6.08
N PHE A 250 -17.01 2.58 -5.25
CA PHE A 250 -15.85 3.15 -4.60
C PHE A 250 -16.27 3.77 -3.26
N LEU A 251 -15.56 3.36 -2.21
CA LEU A 251 -15.66 3.95 -0.88
C LEU A 251 -14.46 4.82 -0.59
N ARG A 252 -14.73 5.95 0.04
CA ARG A 252 -13.69 6.85 0.53
C ARG A 252 -12.90 6.20 1.65
N SER A 253 -11.64 6.58 1.72
CA SER A 253 -10.79 6.20 2.85
C SER A 253 -11.30 6.84 4.14
N ILE A 254 -11.13 6.15 5.25
CA ILE A 254 -11.49 6.70 6.56
C ILE A 254 -10.69 7.97 6.84
N ALA A 255 -11.36 8.92 7.47
CA ALA A 255 -10.71 10.05 8.12
C ALA A 255 -10.08 9.57 9.44
N ALA A 256 -9.03 10.23 9.89
CA ALA A 256 -8.48 10.01 11.22
C ALA A 256 -8.20 11.36 11.89
N PRO A 257 -8.28 11.46 13.21
CA PRO A 257 -7.90 12.65 13.94
C PRO A 257 -6.43 13.00 13.66
N ARG A 258 -6.11 14.27 13.65
CA ARG A 258 -4.73 14.72 13.51
C ARG A 258 -3.94 14.42 14.80
N SER A 259 -2.70 14.00 14.64
CA SER A 259 -1.81 13.69 15.78
C SER A 259 -1.48 14.90 16.66
N ASP A 260 -1.55 16.12 16.09
CA ASP A 260 -1.38 17.38 16.78
C ASP A 260 -2.68 17.91 17.43
N CYS A 261 -3.78 17.17 17.30
CA CYS A 261 -5.10 17.52 17.83
C CYS A 261 -5.60 18.90 17.35
N THR A 262 -5.47 19.18 16.06
CA THR A 262 -5.99 20.38 15.40
C THR A 262 -7.07 20.04 14.38
N PHE A 263 -7.85 21.02 13.95
CA PHE A 263 -8.82 20.85 12.87
C PHE A 263 -8.14 20.51 11.54
N GLY A 264 -8.85 19.80 10.67
CA GLY A 264 -8.38 19.37 9.36
C GLY A 264 -8.39 17.86 9.19
N LYS A 265 -8.24 17.39 7.94
CA LYS A 265 -8.32 15.98 7.58
C LYS A 265 -6.97 15.39 7.19
N LEU A 266 -6.63 14.24 7.75
CA LEU A 266 -5.57 13.38 7.27
C LEU A 266 -6.13 12.00 6.93
N LYS A 267 -5.64 11.37 5.84
CA LYS A 267 -6.00 10.00 5.43
C LYS A 267 -5.13 8.98 6.14
N TRP A 268 -5.70 7.85 6.47
CA TRP A 268 -5.19 6.88 7.41
C TRP A 268 -4.62 5.60 6.81
N SER A 269 -3.75 4.86 7.58
CA SER A 269 -3.19 3.57 7.19
C SER A 269 -3.05 2.58 8.35
N ILE A 270 -3.07 1.27 8.04
CA ILE A 270 -2.78 0.18 8.98
C ILE A 270 -1.50 -0.52 8.54
N ALA A 271 -0.63 -0.86 9.50
CA ALA A 271 0.50 -1.76 9.26
C ALA A 271 0.51 -2.90 10.27
N GLY A 272 0.79 -4.12 9.78
CA GLY A 272 1.36 -5.25 10.47
C GLY A 272 0.47 -6.11 11.35
N GLY A 273 0.67 -7.31 11.30
CA GLY A 273 0.36 -8.55 11.42
C GLY A 273 0.91 -9.57 12.31
N GLU A 274 0.55 -10.79 12.34
CA GLU A 274 1.23 -11.93 12.99
C GLU A 274 1.12 -13.21 12.17
N ASP A 275 1.97 -14.18 12.56
CA ASP A 275 2.35 -15.45 11.97
C ASP A 275 1.35 -16.20 11.10
N MET A 276 1.97 -16.83 10.13
CA MET A 276 1.34 -17.75 9.20
C MET A 276 0.81 -18.98 9.88
N LEU A 277 -0.12 -19.34 9.47
CA LEU A 277 -1.29 -19.38 8.64
C LEU A 277 -2.16 -20.51 9.13
N PRO A 278 -2.61 -20.41 10.39
CA PRO A 278 -3.73 -21.26 10.72
C PRO A 278 -4.86 -20.92 9.74
N THR A 279 -5.55 -21.90 9.25
CA THR A 279 -6.73 -21.68 8.42
C THR A 279 -7.87 -21.08 9.26
N ASN A 280 -8.57 -20.10 8.72
CA ASN A 280 -9.71 -19.49 9.39
C ASN A 280 -10.94 -19.46 8.50
N LYS A 281 -11.93 -20.26 8.85
CA LYS A 281 -13.22 -20.39 8.13
C LYS A 281 -14.07 -19.12 8.16
N SER A 282 -13.79 -18.17 9.06
CA SER A 282 -14.54 -16.92 9.14
C SER A 282 -14.05 -15.84 8.15
N LEU A 283 -12.89 -16.05 7.50
CA LEU A 283 -12.36 -15.12 6.51
C LEU A 283 -13.18 -15.17 5.21
N PRO A 284 -13.23 -14.05 4.46
CA PRO A 284 -13.95 -13.99 3.19
C PRO A 284 -13.21 -14.75 2.10
N CYS A 285 -13.44 -16.06 2.03
CA CYS A 285 -12.87 -16.96 1.06
C CYS A 285 -13.87 -17.26 -0.06
N ALA A 286 -13.39 -17.33 -1.29
CA ALA A 286 -14.20 -17.71 -2.44
C ALA A 286 -14.41 -19.23 -2.48
N SER A 287 -13.40 -20.01 -2.08
CA SER A 287 -13.53 -21.47 -1.98
C SER A 287 -14.37 -21.89 -0.77
N LYS A 288 -15.31 -22.82 -1.01
CA LYS A 288 -16.10 -23.43 0.06
C LYS A 288 -15.36 -24.58 0.76
N ASP A 289 -14.48 -25.25 0.03
CA ASP A 289 -13.82 -26.48 0.44
C ASP A 289 -12.42 -26.24 1.02
N ALA A 290 -11.79 -25.12 0.67
CA ALA A 290 -10.47 -24.74 1.15
C ALA A 290 -10.55 -23.43 1.95
N PRO A 291 -10.36 -23.47 3.28
CA PRO A 291 -10.42 -22.26 4.11
C PRO A 291 -9.25 -21.31 3.80
N CYS A 292 -9.50 -20.01 3.92
CA CYS A 292 -8.46 -19.00 3.83
C CYS A 292 -7.45 -19.13 4.97
N PHE A 293 -6.24 -18.71 4.69
CA PHE A 293 -5.17 -18.65 5.66
C PHE A 293 -5.30 -17.39 6.54
N ALA A 294 -5.08 -17.52 7.83
CA ALA A 294 -5.05 -16.40 8.75
C ALA A 294 -3.65 -15.77 8.74
N SER A 295 -3.61 -14.48 8.48
CA SER A 295 -2.42 -13.65 8.63
C SER A 295 -2.82 -12.32 9.25
N GLY A 296 -1.86 -11.52 9.66
CA GLY A 296 -2.13 -10.17 10.18
C GLY A 296 -2.77 -9.24 9.15
N ASP A 297 -2.56 -9.49 7.88
CA ASP A 297 -3.19 -8.75 6.77
C ASP A 297 -4.08 -9.69 5.94
N LYS A 298 -5.38 -9.41 5.90
CA LYS A 298 -6.34 -10.22 5.16
C LYS A 298 -6.08 -10.24 3.65
N ARG A 299 -5.39 -9.23 3.13
CA ARG A 299 -4.99 -9.17 1.71
C ARG A 299 -4.02 -10.29 1.31
N SER A 300 -3.38 -10.96 2.27
CA SER A 300 -2.53 -12.13 1.99
C SER A 300 -3.25 -13.23 1.22
N ASN A 301 -4.58 -13.32 1.33
CA ASN A 301 -5.40 -14.29 0.61
C ASN A 301 -5.93 -13.77 -0.74
N GLN A 302 -5.59 -12.56 -1.15
CA GLN A 302 -6.08 -11.97 -2.39
C GLN A 302 -5.72 -12.81 -3.63
N ASN A 303 -4.53 -13.40 -3.61
CA ASN A 303 -4.10 -14.40 -4.59
C ASN A 303 -3.09 -15.38 -3.96
N ALA A 304 -2.88 -16.53 -4.60
CA ALA A 304 -2.02 -17.59 -4.10
C ALA A 304 -0.55 -17.15 -3.92
N LEU A 305 -0.03 -16.25 -4.77
CA LEU A 305 1.36 -15.78 -4.67
C LEU A 305 1.59 -14.94 -3.41
N LEU A 306 0.62 -14.14 -2.99
CA LEU A 306 0.74 -13.40 -1.73
C LEU A 306 0.76 -14.33 -0.53
N THR A 307 -0.12 -15.31 -0.49
CA THR A 307 -0.09 -16.34 0.56
C THR A 307 1.26 -17.08 0.55
N LEU A 308 1.78 -17.38 -0.64
CA LEU A 308 3.07 -18.04 -0.84
C LEU A 308 4.23 -17.27 -0.17
N ILE A 309 4.37 -15.98 -0.47
CA ILE A 309 5.49 -15.18 0.07
C ILE A 309 5.39 -15.01 1.58
N HIS A 310 4.19 -14.84 2.14
CA HIS A 310 3.98 -14.83 3.59
C HIS A 310 4.38 -16.19 4.20
N GLY A 311 4.10 -17.30 3.49
CA GLY A 311 4.56 -18.64 3.87
C GLY A 311 6.07 -18.79 3.94
N VAL A 312 6.78 -18.23 2.98
CA VAL A 312 8.25 -18.20 2.99
C VAL A 312 8.77 -17.42 4.20
N MET A 313 8.18 -16.25 4.49
CA MET A 313 8.63 -15.41 5.62
C MET A 313 8.38 -16.08 6.98
N LEU A 314 7.26 -16.77 7.15
CA LEU A 314 7.04 -17.56 8.36
C LEU A 314 8.08 -18.66 8.53
N ARG A 315 8.29 -19.45 7.47
CA ARG A 315 9.27 -20.54 7.51
C ARG A 315 10.66 -20.01 7.86
N GLU A 316 11.05 -18.84 7.30
CA GLU A 316 12.33 -18.20 7.63
C GLU A 316 12.37 -17.77 9.10
N HIS A 317 11.30 -17.14 9.61
CA HIS A 317 11.21 -16.77 11.02
C HIS A 317 11.40 -18.00 11.93
N ASN A 318 10.68 -19.09 11.66
CA ASN A 318 10.75 -20.31 12.46
C ASN A 318 12.14 -20.96 12.34
N ARG A 319 12.71 -21.04 11.13
CA ARG A 319 14.07 -21.54 10.91
C ARG A 319 15.12 -20.76 11.71
N LEU A 320 14.99 -19.42 11.76
CA LEU A 320 15.85 -18.57 12.57
C LEU A 320 15.67 -18.85 14.07
N ALA A 321 14.42 -18.94 14.55
CA ALA A 321 14.10 -19.23 15.95
C ALA A 321 14.69 -20.59 16.40
N ASP A 322 14.52 -21.65 15.60
CA ASP A 322 15.06 -22.98 15.88
C ASP A 322 16.59 -22.98 15.97
N ARG A 323 17.25 -22.27 15.05
CA ARG A 323 18.72 -22.18 15.08
C ARG A 323 19.22 -21.35 16.25
N LEU A 324 18.55 -20.25 16.59
CA LEU A 324 18.89 -19.43 17.77
C LEU A 324 18.66 -20.21 19.07
N SER A 325 17.59 -20.99 19.18
CA SER A 325 17.32 -21.88 20.32
C SER A 325 18.43 -22.90 20.50
N SER A 326 18.89 -23.52 19.41
CA SER A 326 20.01 -24.48 19.44
C SER A 326 21.32 -23.85 19.89
N LEU A 327 21.56 -22.56 19.58
CA LEU A 327 22.77 -21.82 19.97
C LEU A 327 22.70 -21.26 21.39
N ASN A 328 21.48 -20.97 21.88
CA ASN A 328 21.22 -20.33 23.15
C ASN A 328 20.09 -21.05 23.92
N PRO A 329 20.35 -22.25 24.46
CA PRO A 329 19.31 -23.08 25.11
C PRO A 329 18.62 -22.42 26.32
N GLY A 330 19.22 -21.36 26.88
CA GLY A 330 18.66 -20.60 28.00
C GLY A 330 17.74 -19.47 27.60
N TRP A 331 17.51 -19.22 26.30
CA TRP A 331 16.61 -18.17 25.86
C TRP A 331 15.14 -18.61 25.99
N SER A 332 14.28 -17.70 26.48
CA SER A 332 12.84 -17.92 26.50
C SER A 332 12.24 -17.85 25.08
N ASP A 333 11.05 -18.40 24.91
CA ASP A 333 10.30 -18.34 23.65
C ASP A 333 10.12 -16.90 23.16
N GLU A 334 9.79 -15.96 24.05
CA GLU A 334 9.64 -14.54 23.72
C GLU A 334 10.94 -13.91 23.21
N ILE A 335 12.10 -14.26 23.76
CA ILE A 335 13.40 -13.76 23.29
C ILE A 335 13.72 -14.35 21.92
N LEU A 336 13.46 -15.64 21.72
CA LEU A 336 13.64 -16.32 20.43
C LEU A 336 12.77 -15.68 19.35
N PHE A 337 11.49 -15.44 19.65
CA PHE A 337 10.56 -14.77 18.76
C PHE A 337 11.05 -13.37 18.38
N ARG A 338 11.40 -12.55 19.36
CA ARG A 338 11.84 -11.16 19.11
C ARG A 338 13.13 -11.08 18.31
N GLU A 339 14.11 -11.92 18.62
CA GLU A 339 15.39 -11.90 17.90
C GLU A 339 15.25 -12.49 16.50
N ALA A 340 14.47 -13.56 16.29
CA ALA A 340 14.15 -14.08 14.97
C ALA A 340 13.42 -13.04 14.12
N ARG A 341 12.44 -12.33 14.69
CA ARG A 341 11.75 -11.22 14.03
C ARG A 341 12.71 -10.07 13.67
N ARG A 342 13.63 -9.71 14.58
CA ARG A 342 14.64 -8.67 14.33
C ARG A 342 15.54 -9.04 13.17
N LEU A 343 16.00 -10.29 13.10
CA LEU A 343 16.80 -10.82 12.00
C LEU A 343 16.02 -10.84 10.68
N LEU A 344 14.79 -11.32 10.68
CA LEU A 344 13.95 -11.33 9.48
C LEU A 344 13.74 -9.91 8.95
N CYS A 345 13.44 -8.93 9.82
CA CYS A 345 13.31 -7.53 9.41
C CYS A 345 14.63 -7.01 8.78
N ALA A 346 15.78 -7.36 9.34
CA ALA A 346 17.09 -6.98 8.78
C ALA A 346 17.33 -7.61 7.39
N GLN A 347 16.97 -8.88 7.21
CA GLN A 347 17.04 -9.57 5.91
C GLN A 347 16.13 -8.90 4.86
N LEU A 348 14.88 -8.57 5.23
CA LEU A 348 13.95 -7.89 4.34
C LEU A 348 14.46 -6.50 3.93
N GLN A 349 15.01 -5.73 4.89
CA GLN A 349 15.64 -4.45 4.60
C GLN A 349 16.83 -4.62 3.65
N HIS A 350 17.71 -5.58 3.92
CA HIS A 350 18.90 -5.83 3.10
C HIS A 350 18.51 -6.19 1.66
N ILE A 351 17.66 -7.19 1.45
CA ILE A 351 17.19 -7.61 0.10
C ILE A 351 16.53 -6.45 -0.63
N THR A 352 15.68 -5.68 0.05
CA THR A 352 14.99 -4.54 -0.55
C THR A 352 15.97 -3.50 -1.09
N TYR A 353 16.99 -3.13 -0.30
CA TYR A 353 17.90 -2.05 -0.68
C TYR A 353 19.09 -2.51 -1.55
N THR A 354 19.43 -3.81 -1.56
CA THR A 354 20.53 -4.34 -2.38
C THR A 354 20.09 -4.98 -3.69
N GLU A 355 18.90 -5.59 -3.74
CA GLU A 355 18.44 -6.32 -4.93
C GLU A 355 17.23 -5.64 -5.60
N PHE A 356 16.21 -5.23 -4.84
CA PHE A 356 14.94 -4.73 -5.39
C PHE A 356 15.02 -3.27 -5.85
N LEU A 357 15.42 -2.35 -4.96
CA LEU A 357 15.45 -0.91 -5.26
C LEU A 357 16.42 -0.54 -6.41
N PRO A 358 17.61 -1.15 -6.54
CA PRO A 358 18.49 -0.87 -7.68
C PRO A 358 17.85 -1.19 -9.05
N LEU A 359 17.06 -2.26 -9.13
CA LEU A 359 16.30 -2.61 -10.35
C LEU A 359 15.14 -1.65 -10.60
N LEU A 360 14.48 -1.19 -9.52
CA LEU A 360 13.32 -0.31 -9.60
C LEU A 360 13.69 1.12 -9.98
N LEU A 361 14.74 1.67 -9.36
CA LEU A 361 15.11 3.09 -9.38
C LEU A 361 16.32 3.40 -10.26
N GLY A 362 17.17 2.41 -10.53
CA GLY A 362 18.47 2.60 -11.18
C GLY A 362 19.55 3.19 -10.26
N ASN A 363 20.81 2.94 -10.60
CA ASN A 363 21.96 3.29 -9.74
C ASN A 363 22.11 4.80 -9.49
N LYS A 364 21.75 5.63 -10.47
CA LYS A 364 21.82 7.09 -10.33
C LYS A 364 20.89 7.61 -9.23
N VAL A 365 19.65 7.13 -9.18
CA VAL A 365 18.68 7.51 -8.15
C VAL A 365 19.08 6.92 -6.81
N MET A 366 19.53 5.65 -6.76
CA MET A 366 20.05 5.03 -5.55
C MET A 366 21.16 5.88 -4.88
N SER A 367 22.09 6.37 -5.68
CA SER A 367 23.20 7.21 -5.21
C SER A 367 22.74 8.60 -4.78
N SER A 368 21.90 9.27 -5.57
CA SER A 368 21.46 10.66 -5.28
C SER A 368 20.61 10.77 -4.03
N TYR A 369 19.88 9.70 -3.65
CA TYR A 369 19.09 9.63 -2.43
C TYR A 369 19.80 8.91 -1.26
N GLY A 370 21.05 8.48 -1.44
CA GLY A 370 21.82 7.77 -0.40
C GLY A 370 21.19 6.45 0.04
N LEU A 371 20.58 5.70 -0.91
CA LEU A 371 19.84 4.47 -0.60
C LEU A 371 20.73 3.24 -0.49
N SER A 372 21.91 3.24 -1.11
CA SER A 372 22.78 2.07 -1.10
C SER A 372 23.23 1.72 0.32
N PRO A 373 23.10 0.46 0.74
CA PRO A 373 23.67 -0.01 2.00
C PRO A 373 25.21 0.04 1.98
N LYS A 374 25.80 0.03 3.18
CA LYS A 374 27.25 -0.01 3.32
C LYS A 374 27.79 -1.43 3.09
N LEU A 375 28.93 -1.53 2.45
CA LEU A 375 29.61 -2.82 2.25
C LEU A 375 30.27 -3.34 3.53
N SER A 376 30.67 -2.44 4.45
CA SER A 376 31.27 -2.74 5.74
C SER A 376 31.02 -1.63 6.75
N GLY A 377 31.19 -1.90 8.04
CA GLY A 377 30.99 -0.95 9.13
C GLY A 377 29.54 -0.56 9.36
N TYR A 378 29.32 0.44 10.17
CA TYR A 378 28.01 0.93 10.59
C TYR A 378 27.55 2.18 9.83
N SER A 379 26.24 2.42 9.80
CA SER A 379 25.64 3.72 9.49
C SER A 379 25.41 4.50 10.79
N PHE A 380 25.68 5.81 10.73
CA PHE A 380 25.35 6.76 11.80
C PHE A 380 24.44 7.87 11.27
N ASP A 381 23.67 7.56 10.23
CA ASP A 381 22.89 8.54 9.47
C ASP A 381 21.43 8.69 9.99
N TYR A 382 21.07 8.05 11.12
CA TYR A 382 19.76 8.16 11.72
C TYR A 382 19.38 9.61 12.05
N LYS A 383 18.18 10.03 11.66
CA LYS A 383 17.64 11.38 11.85
C LYS A 383 16.33 11.34 12.63
N ALA A 384 16.37 11.75 13.89
CA ALA A 384 15.19 11.79 14.76
C ALA A 384 14.15 12.87 14.38
N ASP A 385 14.51 13.83 13.56
CA ASP A 385 13.64 14.87 13.00
C ASP A 385 13.00 14.47 11.66
N LEU A 386 13.39 13.30 11.10
CA LEU A 386 12.83 12.79 9.85
C LEU A 386 11.68 11.84 10.12
N ASN A 387 10.50 12.19 9.64
CA ASN A 387 9.31 11.35 9.76
C ASN A 387 9.39 10.15 8.81
N ALA A 388 9.51 8.93 9.37
CA ALA A 388 9.52 7.67 8.63
C ALA A 388 8.14 7.16 8.23
N ALA A 389 7.05 7.86 8.59
CA ALA A 389 5.70 7.47 8.19
C ALA A 389 5.55 7.41 6.66
N VAL A 390 4.65 6.55 6.21
CA VAL A 390 4.37 6.38 4.79
C VAL A 390 3.81 7.66 4.19
N ILE A 391 4.39 8.08 3.04
CA ILE A 391 3.94 9.26 2.30
C ILE A 391 2.64 8.94 1.57
N ASN A 392 1.67 9.83 1.65
CA ASN A 392 0.34 9.66 1.04
C ASN A 392 0.41 9.37 -0.47
N SER A 393 1.20 10.13 -1.24
CA SER A 393 1.38 9.89 -2.68
C SER A 393 2.12 8.60 -3.00
N PHE A 394 3.01 8.14 -2.11
CA PHE A 394 3.61 6.83 -2.24
C PHE A 394 2.53 5.74 -2.11
N ALA A 395 1.78 5.70 -1.01
CA ALA A 395 0.78 4.67 -0.76
C ALA A 395 -0.37 4.64 -1.78
N THR A 396 -0.78 5.81 -2.28
CA THR A 396 -2.00 5.94 -3.09
C THR A 396 -1.75 6.10 -4.59
N ALA A 397 -0.50 6.32 -4.99
CA ALA A 397 -0.11 6.41 -6.40
C ALA A 397 1.19 5.65 -6.71
N ALA A 398 2.37 6.13 -6.27
CA ALA A 398 3.64 5.66 -6.78
C ALA A 398 3.92 4.18 -6.45
N ASN A 399 3.59 3.70 -5.24
CA ASN A 399 3.79 2.29 -4.86
C ASN A 399 2.79 1.33 -5.54
N ARG A 400 1.80 1.87 -6.26
CA ARG A 400 0.85 1.09 -7.06
C ARG A 400 1.35 0.80 -8.47
N PHE A 401 2.60 1.13 -8.76
CA PHE A 401 3.26 0.80 -10.02
C PHE A 401 3.20 -0.71 -10.34
N GLY A 402 3.23 -1.54 -9.31
CA GLY A 402 3.18 -2.99 -9.43
C GLY A 402 1.93 -3.56 -10.11
N HIS A 403 0.83 -2.78 -10.20
CA HIS A 403 -0.39 -3.24 -10.87
C HIS A 403 -0.18 -3.48 -12.37
N THR A 404 0.76 -2.80 -13.03
CA THR A 404 1.08 -3.06 -14.42
C THR A 404 2.01 -4.26 -14.62
N LEU A 405 2.65 -4.74 -13.54
CA LEU A 405 3.57 -5.89 -13.59
C LEU A 405 2.85 -7.25 -13.49
N VAL A 406 1.55 -7.26 -13.18
CA VAL A 406 0.76 -8.47 -12.96
C VAL A 406 0.35 -9.08 -14.30
N GLN A 407 0.53 -10.38 -14.43
CA GLN A 407 0.14 -11.20 -15.58
C GLN A 407 -1.30 -11.75 -15.44
N ASP A 408 -1.88 -12.22 -16.53
CA ASP A 408 -3.21 -12.85 -16.51
C ASP A 408 -3.19 -14.26 -15.89
N ASP A 409 -2.10 -15.03 -16.10
CA ASP A 409 -1.96 -16.39 -15.61
C ASP A 409 -0.68 -16.59 -14.79
N ILE A 410 -0.69 -17.51 -13.85
CA ILE A 410 0.45 -17.93 -13.03
C ILE A 410 0.98 -19.25 -13.60
N GLU A 411 2.26 -19.28 -13.98
CA GLU A 411 2.95 -20.50 -14.35
C GLU A 411 3.43 -21.26 -13.12
N MET A 412 3.19 -22.56 -13.12
CA MET A 412 3.69 -23.51 -12.13
C MET A 412 4.61 -24.51 -12.79
N TYR A 413 5.68 -24.92 -12.12
CA TYR A 413 6.58 -25.92 -12.67
C TYR A 413 6.82 -27.05 -11.67
N SER A 414 6.63 -28.29 -12.13
CA SER A 414 7.00 -29.49 -11.36
C SER A 414 8.52 -29.53 -11.11
N SER A 415 8.97 -30.45 -10.24
CA SER A 415 10.40 -30.70 -10.03
C SER A 415 11.11 -31.20 -11.30
N GLN A 416 10.38 -31.83 -12.21
CA GLN A 416 10.88 -32.32 -13.49
C GLN A 416 10.77 -31.28 -14.62
N GLY A 417 10.26 -30.09 -14.33
CA GLY A 417 10.15 -28.99 -15.29
C GLY A 417 8.86 -28.97 -16.12
N ALA A 418 7.91 -29.85 -15.86
CA ALA A 418 6.59 -29.80 -16.50
C ALA A 418 5.84 -28.55 -16.07
N ARG A 419 5.36 -27.77 -17.06
CA ARG A 419 4.60 -26.53 -16.86
C ARG A 419 3.12 -26.84 -16.71
N HIS A 420 2.49 -26.12 -15.78
CA HIS A 420 1.05 -26.00 -15.62
C HIS A 420 0.70 -24.53 -15.39
N ASP A 421 -0.36 -24.06 -16.02
CA ASP A 421 -0.79 -22.67 -15.93
C ASP A 421 -2.10 -22.59 -15.13
N GLU A 422 -2.13 -21.68 -14.17
CA GLU A 422 -3.31 -21.35 -13.39
C GLU A 422 -3.73 -19.91 -13.62
N SER A 423 -5.02 -19.65 -13.71
CA SER A 423 -5.52 -18.29 -13.80
C SER A 423 -5.18 -17.51 -12.53
N THR A 424 -4.59 -16.34 -12.69
CA THR A 424 -4.17 -15.47 -11.58
C THR A 424 -5.28 -14.90 -10.77
N LEU A 425 -6.46 -15.12 -11.12
CA LEU A 425 -7.64 -14.46 -10.61
C LEU A 425 -7.52 -14.02 -9.16
N GLN A 426 -7.69 -12.74 -8.97
CA GLN A 426 -7.72 -12.06 -7.68
C GLN A 426 -9.04 -12.43 -6.97
N LYS A 427 -9.19 -13.70 -6.56
CA LYS A 427 -10.48 -14.28 -6.13
C LYS A 427 -10.57 -14.57 -4.64
N PHE A 428 -9.56 -14.26 -3.84
CA PHE A 428 -9.52 -14.74 -2.45
C PHE A 428 -9.69 -16.27 -2.36
N ASP A 429 -9.05 -16.99 -3.27
CA ASP A 429 -9.08 -18.45 -3.32
C ASP A 429 -7.68 -19.03 -3.12
N PRO A 430 -7.35 -19.51 -1.90
CA PRO A 430 -6.09 -20.16 -1.61
C PRO A 430 -6.10 -21.67 -1.88
N SER A 431 -7.15 -22.24 -2.48
CA SER A 431 -7.33 -23.68 -2.68
C SER A 431 -6.13 -24.34 -3.33
N LEU A 432 -5.49 -23.65 -4.26
CA LEU A 432 -4.26 -24.09 -4.92
C LEU A 432 -3.14 -24.46 -3.94
N LEU A 433 -2.97 -23.69 -2.86
CA LEU A 433 -1.92 -23.92 -1.85
C LEU A 433 -2.22 -25.05 -0.87
N HIS A 434 -3.45 -25.57 -0.85
CA HIS A 434 -3.78 -26.78 -0.10
C HIS A 434 -3.38 -28.06 -0.83
N SER A 435 -3.02 -27.97 -2.12
CA SER A 435 -2.59 -29.14 -2.91
C SER A 435 -1.10 -29.43 -2.67
N LYS A 436 -0.77 -30.71 -2.50
CA LYS A 436 0.61 -31.16 -2.25
C LYS A 436 1.53 -30.77 -3.40
N GLY A 437 2.66 -30.14 -3.08
CA GLY A 437 3.69 -29.74 -4.05
C GLY A 437 3.42 -28.41 -4.76
N SER A 438 2.23 -27.81 -4.63
CA SER A 438 1.88 -26.54 -5.26
C SER A 438 2.76 -25.39 -4.79
N PHE A 439 3.13 -25.38 -3.50
CA PHE A 439 3.99 -24.37 -2.93
C PHE A 439 5.32 -24.24 -3.70
N ASP A 440 6.05 -25.36 -3.84
CA ASP A 440 7.33 -25.37 -4.55
C ASP A 440 7.16 -25.17 -6.06
N ALA A 441 6.06 -25.65 -6.64
CA ALA A 441 5.75 -25.44 -8.06
C ALA A 441 5.50 -23.94 -8.36
N LEU A 442 4.82 -23.22 -7.49
CA LEU A 442 4.63 -21.77 -7.57
C LEU A 442 5.95 -21.01 -7.39
N ILE A 443 6.80 -21.40 -6.44
CA ILE A 443 8.13 -20.79 -6.29
C ILE A 443 8.90 -20.91 -7.60
N ARG A 444 8.98 -22.11 -8.20
CA ARG A 444 9.63 -22.31 -9.50
C ARG A 444 9.00 -21.46 -10.61
N GLY A 445 7.68 -21.28 -10.57
CA GLY A 445 6.95 -20.39 -11.47
C GLY A 445 7.36 -18.93 -11.31
N THR A 446 7.37 -18.41 -10.10
CA THR A 446 7.75 -16.99 -9.84
C THR A 446 9.16 -16.66 -10.31
N LEU A 447 10.06 -17.63 -10.35
CA LEU A 447 11.45 -17.47 -10.75
C LEU A 447 11.66 -17.52 -12.27
N ARG A 448 10.82 -18.25 -12.98
CA ARG A 448 10.93 -18.47 -14.44
C ARG A 448 10.05 -17.54 -15.25
N GLN A 449 8.83 -17.35 -14.81
CA GLN A 449 7.84 -16.51 -15.50
C GLN A 449 8.27 -15.04 -15.47
N PRO A 450 8.30 -14.34 -16.63
CA PRO A 450 8.51 -12.90 -16.65
C PRO A 450 7.30 -12.18 -16.03
N ALA A 451 7.54 -11.14 -15.23
CA ALA A 451 6.51 -10.15 -14.90
C ALA A 451 6.06 -9.42 -16.18
N GLN A 452 4.98 -8.62 -16.11
CA GLN A 452 4.64 -7.72 -17.20
C GLN A 452 5.58 -6.50 -17.22
N THR A 453 5.64 -5.81 -18.34
CA THR A 453 6.40 -4.56 -18.49
C THR A 453 5.70 -3.45 -17.70
N PHE A 454 6.48 -2.55 -17.10
CA PHE A 454 5.95 -1.33 -16.53
C PHE A 454 5.65 -0.33 -17.63
N ASP A 455 4.40 -0.21 -18.03
CA ASP A 455 3.89 0.69 -19.06
C ASP A 455 2.37 0.89 -18.93
N SER A 456 1.73 1.50 -19.92
CA SER A 456 0.29 1.72 -19.97
C SER A 456 -0.53 0.48 -20.41
N HIS A 457 0.06 -0.72 -20.35
CA HIS A 457 -0.64 -1.99 -20.61
C HIS A 457 -0.87 -2.72 -19.31
N VAL A 458 -2.07 -3.20 -19.10
CA VAL A 458 -2.52 -3.80 -17.84
C VAL A 458 -3.27 -5.09 -18.12
N SER A 459 -2.98 -6.13 -17.36
CA SER A 459 -3.71 -7.39 -17.38
C SER A 459 -5.23 -7.18 -17.36
N ASN A 460 -5.96 -7.90 -18.20
CA ASN A 460 -7.41 -7.88 -18.21
C ASN A 460 -8.00 -8.35 -16.87
N GLN A 461 -7.28 -9.22 -16.15
CA GLN A 461 -7.67 -9.65 -14.81
C GLN A 461 -7.76 -8.49 -13.82
N LEU A 462 -6.93 -7.46 -13.96
CA LEU A 462 -6.93 -6.29 -13.09
C LEU A 462 -7.78 -5.14 -13.65
N LYS A 463 -7.90 -5.00 -14.96
CA LYS A 463 -8.61 -3.87 -15.57
C LYS A 463 -10.12 -4.06 -15.67
N ASN A 464 -10.60 -5.33 -15.81
CA ASN A 464 -12.00 -5.64 -15.98
C ASN A 464 -12.51 -6.76 -15.07
N GLN A 465 -11.64 -7.70 -14.68
CA GLN A 465 -12.04 -8.92 -13.96
C GLN A 465 -11.66 -8.91 -12.48
N LEU A 466 -11.22 -7.78 -11.93
CA LEU A 466 -10.80 -7.71 -10.54
C LEU A 466 -11.94 -8.13 -9.59
N PHE A 467 -11.72 -9.18 -8.81
CA PHE A 467 -12.68 -9.78 -7.87
C PHE A 467 -13.96 -10.34 -8.53
N ASN A 468 -13.95 -10.62 -9.83
CA ASN A 468 -15.07 -11.24 -10.49
C ASN A 468 -15.21 -12.71 -10.05
N ASP A 469 -16.27 -13.03 -9.30
CA ASP A 469 -16.62 -14.40 -8.91
C ASP A 469 -17.86 -14.91 -9.66
N SER A 470 -18.88 -14.06 -9.82
CA SER A 470 -20.16 -14.49 -10.42
C SER A 470 -20.89 -13.34 -11.11
N GLY A 471 -20.24 -12.62 -12.03
CA GLY A 471 -20.89 -11.50 -12.69
C GLY A 471 -19.89 -10.60 -13.42
N TYR A 472 -19.60 -9.43 -12.87
CA TYR A 472 -18.63 -8.47 -13.40
C TYR A 472 -17.53 -8.23 -12.38
N GLY A 473 -16.33 -7.88 -12.87
CA GLY A 473 -15.22 -7.44 -12.04
C GLY A 473 -15.09 -5.93 -11.96
N LEU A 474 -14.11 -5.46 -11.21
CA LEU A 474 -13.77 -4.04 -11.07
C LEU A 474 -12.54 -3.69 -11.91
N ASP A 475 -12.21 -2.40 -11.94
CA ASP A 475 -11.06 -1.82 -12.63
C ASP A 475 -10.08 -1.21 -11.63
N ILE A 476 -8.93 -1.84 -11.42
CA ILE A 476 -7.93 -1.36 -10.47
C ILE A 476 -7.34 -0.01 -10.86
N ILE A 477 -7.21 0.28 -12.17
CA ILE A 477 -6.67 1.55 -12.66
C ILE A 477 -7.63 2.69 -12.32
N ALA A 478 -8.92 2.51 -12.60
CA ALA A 478 -9.94 3.47 -12.23
C ALA A 478 -10.03 3.67 -10.71
N LEU A 479 -9.94 2.58 -9.92
CA LEU A 479 -9.90 2.65 -8.45
C LEU A 479 -8.67 3.44 -7.95
N ASN A 480 -7.51 3.30 -8.60
CA ASN A 480 -6.29 4.03 -8.21
C ASN A 480 -6.39 5.53 -8.53
N ILE A 481 -6.92 5.89 -9.69
CA ILE A 481 -7.18 7.29 -10.06
C ILE A 481 -8.15 7.92 -9.05
N GLN A 482 -9.27 7.25 -8.79
CA GLN A 482 -10.28 7.72 -7.84
C GLN A 482 -9.72 7.85 -6.42
N ARG A 483 -8.83 6.93 -5.99
CA ARG A 483 -8.16 6.99 -4.69
C ARG A 483 -7.22 8.20 -4.59
N GLY A 484 -6.51 8.54 -5.64
CA GLY A 484 -5.70 9.75 -5.67
C GLY A 484 -6.54 11.02 -5.46
N ARG A 485 -7.70 11.10 -6.12
CA ARG A 485 -8.68 12.19 -5.97
C ARG A 485 -9.30 12.22 -4.57
N ASP A 486 -9.69 11.07 -4.03
CA ASP A 486 -10.19 10.93 -2.65
C ASP A 486 -9.16 11.40 -1.61
N HIS A 487 -7.88 11.18 -1.88
CA HIS A 487 -6.79 11.62 -1.00
C HIS A 487 -6.32 13.04 -1.28
N GLY A 488 -6.94 13.77 -2.20
CA GLY A 488 -6.57 15.13 -2.56
C GLY A 488 -5.14 15.21 -3.09
N LEU A 489 -4.68 14.22 -3.87
CA LEU A 489 -3.35 14.31 -4.48
C LEU A 489 -3.32 15.46 -5.48
N PRO A 490 -2.25 16.29 -5.45
CA PRO A 490 -1.97 17.26 -6.51
C PRO A 490 -1.88 16.62 -7.89
N GLY A 491 -2.08 17.41 -8.94
CA GLY A 491 -1.87 16.98 -10.32
C GLY A 491 -0.44 16.55 -10.62
N TYR A 492 -0.26 15.79 -11.70
CA TYR A 492 1.05 15.27 -12.10
C TYR A 492 2.12 16.35 -12.23
N ASN A 493 1.76 17.52 -12.77
CA ASN A 493 2.67 18.63 -12.98
C ASN A 493 3.27 19.20 -11.67
N GLU A 494 2.49 19.25 -10.59
CA GLU A 494 2.98 19.68 -9.27
C GLU A 494 4.01 18.68 -8.70
N TRP A 495 3.81 17.40 -8.99
CA TRP A 495 4.76 16.35 -8.58
C TRP A 495 6.05 16.39 -9.39
N ARG A 496 5.97 16.73 -10.69
CA ARG A 496 7.18 16.97 -11.49
C ARG A 496 8.02 18.09 -10.89
N GLU A 497 7.39 19.21 -10.56
CA GLU A 497 8.05 20.35 -9.93
C GLU A 497 8.67 19.98 -8.57
N TYR A 498 7.92 19.28 -7.71
CA TYR A 498 8.46 18.75 -6.45
C TYR A 498 9.70 17.87 -6.65
N CYS A 499 9.74 17.09 -7.71
CA CYS A 499 10.87 16.23 -8.08
C CYS A 499 12.01 16.97 -8.82
N GLY A 500 11.95 18.30 -8.94
CA GLY A 500 12.95 19.09 -9.64
C GLY A 500 12.92 18.91 -11.17
N LEU A 501 11.82 18.39 -11.71
CA LEU A 501 11.60 18.24 -13.15
C LEU A 501 10.88 19.47 -13.73
N PRO A 502 11.13 19.83 -14.99
CA PRO A 502 10.41 20.93 -15.63
C PRO A 502 8.89 20.70 -15.63
N ARG A 503 8.14 21.74 -15.24
CA ARG A 503 6.68 21.75 -15.38
C ARG A 503 6.32 21.78 -16.87
N LEU A 504 5.33 20.97 -17.25
CA LEU A 504 4.80 20.93 -18.61
C LEU A 504 3.85 22.10 -18.85
N ARG A 505 3.93 22.74 -19.99
CA ARG A 505 3.12 23.91 -20.36
C ARG A 505 1.87 23.53 -21.16
N ASN A 506 1.93 22.40 -21.84
CA ASN A 506 0.86 21.90 -22.70
C ASN A 506 0.98 20.41 -22.94
N PHE A 507 -0.06 19.78 -23.51
CA PHE A 507 -0.10 18.34 -23.78
C PHE A 507 0.93 17.87 -24.81
N LYS A 508 1.42 18.74 -25.71
CA LYS A 508 2.44 18.35 -26.71
C LYS A 508 3.75 17.98 -26.03
N GLU A 509 4.08 18.63 -24.93
CA GLU A 509 5.29 18.33 -24.16
C GLU A 509 5.25 16.93 -23.52
N LEU A 510 4.05 16.35 -23.26
CA LEU A 510 3.91 14.97 -22.83
C LEU A 510 4.47 13.97 -23.85
N GLU A 511 4.37 14.25 -25.16
CA GLU A 511 4.85 13.35 -26.21
C GLU A 511 6.37 13.09 -26.13
N SER A 512 7.13 13.95 -25.44
CA SER A 512 8.57 13.77 -25.24
C SER A 512 8.94 12.86 -24.05
N ILE A 513 7.97 12.60 -23.15
CA ILE A 513 8.23 11.89 -21.89
C ILE A 513 7.39 10.63 -21.72
N MET A 514 6.50 10.33 -22.63
CA MET A 514 5.67 9.11 -22.64
C MET A 514 5.29 8.73 -24.07
N ASP A 515 4.63 7.58 -24.23
CA ASP A 515 4.10 7.14 -25.53
C ASP A 515 3.17 8.20 -26.13
N THR A 516 3.38 8.52 -27.41
CA THR A 516 2.63 9.57 -28.12
C THR A 516 1.12 9.31 -28.17
N ALA A 517 0.69 8.04 -28.30
CA ALA A 517 -0.72 7.71 -28.31
C ALA A 517 -1.37 7.96 -26.94
N VAL A 518 -0.66 7.63 -25.87
CA VAL A 518 -1.12 7.89 -24.48
C VAL A 518 -1.17 9.39 -24.20
N ALA A 519 -0.15 10.16 -24.61
CA ALA A 519 -0.12 11.62 -24.49
C ALA A 519 -1.32 12.29 -25.21
N ARG A 520 -1.64 11.84 -26.43
CA ARG A 520 -2.80 12.29 -27.18
C ARG A 520 -4.12 11.89 -26.53
N ASN A 521 -4.20 10.72 -25.92
CA ASN A 521 -5.39 10.34 -25.16
C ASN A 521 -5.59 11.23 -23.95
N PHE A 522 -4.52 11.60 -23.23
CA PHE A 522 -4.62 12.57 -22.13
C PHE A 522 -5.11 13.94 -22.62
N SER A 523 -4.64 14.43 -23.77
CA SER A 523 -5.10 15.72 -24.33
C SER A 523 -6.58 15.73 -24.73
N ARG A 524 -7.17 14.56 -25.01
CA ARG A 524 -8.60 14.42 -25.30
C ARG A 524 -9.48 14.26 -24.05
N LEU A 525 -8.87 13.82 -22.95
CA LEU A 525 -9.56 13.51 -21.70
C LEU A 525 -9.55 14.71 -20.75
N TYR A 526 -8.44 15.41 -20.63
CA TYR A 526 -8.27 16.52 -19.69
C TYR A 526 -8.28 17.86 -20.42
N GLY A 527 -8.93 18.85 -19.84
CA GLY A 527 -8.98 20.21 -20.40
C GLY A 527 -7.66 20.96 -20.30
N ASN A 528 -6.88 20.67 -19.25
CA ASN A 528 -5.59 21.29 -18.99
C ASN A 528 -4.55 20.25 -18.59
N VAL A 529 -3.27 20.47 -18.96
CA VAL A 529 -2.18 19.56 -18.61
C VAL A 529 -1.95 19.47 -17.09
N ASP A 530 -2.32 20.51 -16.34
CA ASP A 530 -2.26 20.54 -14.87
C ASP A 530 -3.35 19.67 -14.21
N ASP A 531 -4.37 19.30 -14.96
CA ASP A 531 -5.47 18.45 -14.48
C ASP A 531 -5.10 16.96 -14.47
N VAL A 532 -4.06 16.58 -15.20
CA VAL A 532 -3.68 15.16 -15.33
C VAL A 532 -3.37 14.57 -13.96
N ASP A 533 -4.05 13.48 -13.62
CA ASP A 533 -3.85 12.79 -12.34
C ASP A 533 -2.45 12.19 -12.23
N LEU A 534 -1.87 12.20 -11.02
CA LEU A 534 -0.53 11.66 -10.74
C LEU A 534 -0.38 10.20 -11.16
N TYR A 535 -1.36 9.35 -10.82
CA TYR A 535 -1.22 7.90 -11.03
C TYR A 535 -1.13 7.53 -12.52
N PRO A 536 -2.07 7.92 -13.41
CA PRO A 536 -2.03 7.51 -14.80
C PRO A 536 -0.82 8.10 -15.53
N ALA A 537 -0.43 9.35 -15.26
CA ALA A 537 0.74 9.95 -15.90
C ALA A 537 2.06 9.33 -15.40
N GLY A 538 2.17 9.06 -14.10
CA GLY A 538 3.36 8.41 -13.54
C GLY A 538 3.58 6.97 -14.05
N ILE A 539 2.50 6.24 -14.38
CA ILE A 539 2.59 4.92 -15.03
C ILE A 539 3.04 5.08 -16.49
N ALA A 540 2.53 6.08 -17.19
CA ALA A 540 2.80 6.28 -18.62
C ALA A 540 4.19 6.90 -18.91
N GLU A 541 4.84 7.45 -17.89
CA GLU A 541 6.13 8.13 -18.02
C GLU A 541 7.24 7.16 -18.47
N ASN A 542 8.06 7.57 -19.45
CA ASN A 542 9.17 6.76 -19.93
C ASN A 542 10.12 6.41 -18.77
N PRO A 543 10.57 5.16 -18.64
CA PRO A 543 11.47 4.74 -17.58
C PRO A 543 12.83 5.44 -17.66
N LEU A 544 13.43 5.68 -16.48
CA LEU A 544 14.80 6.14 -16.37
C LEU A 544 15.79 5.09 -16.93
N PRO A 545 16.97 5.48 -17.39
CA PRO A 545 18.01 4.52 -17.78
C PRO A 545 18.29 3.52 -16.63
N ASP A 546 18.37 2.25 -16.97
CA ASP A 546 18.61 1.11 -16.05
C ASP A 546 17.57 0.91 -14.94
N ALA A 547 16.46 1.65 -14.96
CA ALA A 547 15.37 1.57 -14.01
C ALA A 547 14.10 0.95 -14.62
N ILE A 548 13.11 0.68 -13.76
CA ILE A 548 11.77 0.30 -14.16
C ILE A 548 10.86 1.54 -14.16
N LEU A 549 11.01 2.44 -13.18
CA LEU A 549 10.16 3.62 -13.04
C LEU A 549 10.62 4.80 -13.88
N GLY A 550 9.66 5.62 -14.30
CA GLY A 550 9.90 6.97 -14.79
C GLY A 550 10.34 7.94 -13.67
N PRO A 551 10.86 9.14 -14.03
CA PRO A 551 11.50 10.06 -13.08
C PRO A 551 10.58 10.51 -11.94
N THR A 552 9.30 10.75 -12.19
CA THR A 552 8.37 11.24 -11.15
C THR A 552 8.08 10.15 -10.10
N PHE A 553 7.76 8.93 -10.52
CA PHE A 553 7.54 7.84 -9.56
C PHE A 553 8.84 7.42 -8.88
N ALA A 554 9.97 7.42 -9.60
CA ALA A 554 11.27 7.14 -9.00
C ALA A 554 11.62 8.12 -7.87
N CYS A 555 11.35 9.41 -8.05
CA CYS A 555 11.54 10.44 -7.01
C CYS A 555 10.66 10.16 -5.76
N ILE A 556 9.37 9.92 -5.93
CA ILE A 556 8.44 9.69 -4.80
C ILE A 556 8.83 8.40 -4.05
N VAL A 557 9.18 7.34 -4.77
CA VAL A 557 9.61 6.07 -4.18
C VAL A 557 10.95 6.23 -3.47
N ALA A 558 11.92 6.89 -4.10
CA ALA A 558 13.23 7.12 -3.50
C ALA A 558 13.13 7.95 -2.21
N GLU A 559 12.31 9.01 -2.19
CA GLU A 559 12.06 9.81 -0.98
C GLU A 559 11.43 8.97 0.14
N GLN A 560 10.46 8.10 -0.18
CA GLN A 560 9.89 7.20 0.82
C GLN A 560 10.95 6.27 1.40
N PHE A 561 11.73 5.59 0.57
CA PHE A 561 12.76 4.66 1.06
C PHE A 561 13.91 5.38 1.75
N ARG A 562 14.24 6.63 1.38
CA ARG A 562 15.16 7.47 2.13
C ARG A 562 14.65 7.73 3.56
N ARG A 563 13.36 8.04 3.71
CA ARG A 563 12.72 8.24 5.03
C ARG A 563 12.71 6.95 5.84
N LEU A 564 12.41 5.81 5.21
CA LEU A 564 12.44 4.51 5.87
C LEU A 564 13.84 4.09 6.30
N LYS A 565 14.89 4.51 5.59
CA LYS A 565 16.29 4.24 5.95
C LYS A 565 16.78 5.16 7.06
N LEU A 566 16.63 6.47 6.87
CA LEU A 566 17.24 7.48 7.75
C LEU A 566 16.38 7.82 8.98
N GLY A 567 15.06 7.66 8.89
CA GLY A 567 14.12 7.93 9.99
C GLY A 567 13.81 6.69 10.85
N ASP A 568 14.39 5.54 10.53
CA ASP A 568 14.20 4.30 11.25
C ASP A 568 15.32 4.07 12.28
N ARG A 569 14.97 4.15 13.56
CA ARG A 569 15.91 3.88 14.66
C ARG A 569 16.43 2.43 14.66
N PHE A 570 15.67 1.52 14.10
CA PHE A 570 15.98 0.10 13.99
C PHE A 570 16.53 -0.31 12.61
N TRP A 571 16.98 0.66 11.80
CA TRP A 571 17.65 0.32 10.55
C TRP A 571 18.83 -0.61 10.81
N TYR A 572 18.89 -1.73 10.08
CA TYR A 572 19.81 -2.84 10.44
C TYR A 572 21.29 -2.47 10.45
N GLU A 573 21.72 -1.42 9.73
CA GLU A 573 23.12 -0.96 9.71
C GLU A 573 23.43 0.09 10.78
N ASN A 574 22.45 0.56 11.57
CA ASN A 574 22.72 1.58 12.57
C ASN A 574 23.71 1.10 13.63
N GLY A 575 24.76 1.91 13.88
CA GLY A 575 25.72 1.70 14.97
C GLY A 575 25.44 2.60 16.17
N GLY A 576 25.93 2.19 17.36
CA GLY A 576 25.83 3.00 18.58
C GLY A 576 24.44 3.09 19.20
N MET A 577 23.53 2.16 18.86
CA MET A 577 22.19 2.06 19.44
C MET A 577 22.00 0.73 20.16
N GLU A 578 21.06 0.66 21.10
CA GLU A 578 20.68 -0.60 21.77
C GLU A 578 20.23 -1.67 20.76
N SER A 579 19.63 -1.25 19.66
CA SER A 579 19.17 -2.13 18.58
C SER A 579 20.27 -2.52 17.59
N SER A 580 21.51 -2.03 17.72
CA SER A 580 22.59 -2.32 16.77
C SER A 580 22.97 -3.80 16.79
N PHE A 581 23.23 -4.35 15.61
CA PHE A 581 23.90 -5.66 15.48
C PHE A 581 25.40 -5.50 15.75
N SER A 582 26.08 -6.58 16.18
CA SER A 582 27.55 -6.57 16.18
C SER A 582 28.11 -6.56 14.75
N GLU A 583 29.35 -6.14 14.56
CA GLU A 583 29.98 -6.12 13.22
C GLU A 583 29.95 -7.51 12.57
N ALA A 584 30.22 -8.57 13.35
CA ALA A 584 30.17 -9.94 12.87
C ALA A 584 28.75 -10.37 12.43
N GLN A 585 27.73 -10.01 13.20
CA GLN A 585 26.33 -10.25 12.84
C GLN A 585 25.94 -9.50 11.57
N LEU A 586 26.36 -8.24 11.46
CA LEU A 586 26.06 -7.40 10.31
C LEU A 586 26.68 -7.94 9.01
N GLN A 587 27.90 -8.47 9.07
CA GLN A 587 28.53 -9.13 7.91
C GLN A 587 27.78 -10.38 7.48
N GLU A 588 27.20 -11.14 8.42
CA GLU A 588 26.37 -12.30 8.09
C GLU A 588 25.04 -11.91 7.44
N ILE A 589 24.38 -10.84 7.92
CA ILE A 589 23.15 -10.31 7.32
C ILE A 589 23.39 -9.85 5.87
N ARG A 590 24.54 -9.26 5.58
CA ARG A 590 24.94 -8.80 4.23
C ARG A 590 25.11 -9.90 3.19
N LYS A 591 25.12 -11.17 3.59
CA LYS A 591 25.17 -12.33 2.67
C LYS A 591 23.79 -12.75 2.16
N VAL A 592 22.71 -12.25 2.80
CA VAL A 592 21.35 -12.71 2.52
C VAL A 592 20.84 -12.18 1.20
N THR A 593 20.24 -13.05 0.40
CA THR A 593 19.56 -12.74 -0.86
C THR A 593 18.17 -13.36 -0.88
N LEU A 594 17.26 -12.90 -1.74
CA LEU A 594 15.97 -13.55 -1.91
C LEU A 594 16.12 -15.00 -2.37
N SER A 595 17.10 -15.25 -3.25
CA SER A 595 17.44 -16.62 -3.68
C SER A 595 17.80 -17.51 -2.50
N ARG A 596 18.56 -16.98 -1.53
CA ARG A 596 18.88 -17.74 -0.30
C ARG A 596 17.64 -18.03 0.54
N LEU A 597 16.73 -17.06 0.71
CA LEU A 597 15.48 -17.31 1.44
C LEU A 597 14.65 -18.43 0.82
N PHE A 598 14.53 -18.45 -0.50
CA PHE A 598 13.83 -19.54 -1.19
C PHE A 598 14.55 -20.88 -1.01
N CYS A 599 15.86 -20.91 -1.16
CA CYS A 599 16.66 -22.13 -0.93
C CYS A 599 16.51 -22.71 0.49
N ASP A 600 16.42 -21.84 1.52
CA ASP A 600 16.37 -22.27 2.91
C ASP A 600 14.96 -22.70 3.36
N ASN A 601 13.90 -22.25 2.64
CA ASN A 601 12.51 -22.40 3.08
C ASN A 601 11.61 -23.18 2.11
N THR A 602 12.19 -23.74 1.05
CA THR A 602 11.48 -24.53 0.04
C THR A 602 12.29 -25.76 -0.38
N HIS A 603 11.68 -26.66 -1.15
CA HIS A 603 12.36 -27.82 -1.72
C HIS A 603 12.88 -27.54 -3.15
N VAL A 604 13.09 -26.28 -3.50
CA VAL A 604 13.71 -25.92 -4.78
C VAL A 604 15.21 -26.19 -4.70
N GLU A 605 15.72 -27.04 -5.59
CA GLU A 605 17.12 -27.51 -5.55
C GLU A 605 18.10 -26.53 -6.21
N ALA A 606 17.62 -25.77 -7.20
CA ALA A 606 18.44 -24.84 -7.97
C ALA A 606 17.66 -23.56 -8.30
N ILE A 607 18.31 -22.41 -8.22
CA ILE A 607 17.74 -21.08 -8.43
C ILE A 607 18.78 -20.14 -9.01
N GLN A 608 18.34 -19.14 -9.77
CA GLN A 608 19.24 -18.08 -10.26
C GLN A 608 19.79 -17.23 -9.09
N LEU A 609 21.01 -16.68 -9.26
CA LEU A 609 21.69 -15.89 -8.24
C LEU A 609 20.85 -14.70 -7.77
N VAL A 610 20.20 -14.00 -8.70
CA VAL A 610 19.30 -12.89 -8.42
C VAL A 610 17.88 -13.29 -8.80
N ALA A 611 17.05 -13.64 -7.82
CA ALA A 611 15.69 -14.14 -8.02
C ALA A 611 14.78 -13.17 -8.80
N PHE A 612 15.00 -11.87 -8.66
CA PHE A 612 14.21 -10.82 -9.31
C PHE A 612 14.43 -10.70 -10.81
N VAL A 613 15.51 -11.28 -11.34
CA VAL A 613 15.94 -11.13 -12.72
C VAL A 613 15.85 -12.47 -13.46
N LYS A 614 15.43 -12.43 -14.72
CA LYS A 614 15.37 -13.62 -15.56
C LYS A 614 16.73 -14.29 -15.65
N GLN A 615 16.72 -15.61 -15.79
CA GLN A 615 17.93 -16.39 -16.06
C GLN A 615 18.65 -15.86 -17.31
N ALA A 616 19.95 -15.65 -17.19
CA ALA A 616 20.85 -15.17 -18.24
C ALA A 616 22.27 -15.66 -17.96
N GLY A 617 23.19 -15.48 -18.90
CA GLY A 617 24.58 -15.94 -18.72
C GLY A 617 25.27 -15.36 -17.47
N TRP A 618 24.98 -14.12 -17.11
CA TRP A 618 25.49 -13.47 -15.88
C TRP A 618 24.64 -13.77 -14.63
N ASN A 619 23.42 -14.32 -14.81
CA ASN A 619 22.51 -14.73 -13.73
C ASN A 619 22.15 -16.22 -13.92
N PRO A 620 23.12 -17.15 -13.83
CA PRO A 620 22.89 -18.57 -14.03
C PRO A 620 22.08 -19.16 -12.87
N THR A 621 21.47 -20.31 -13.13
CA THR A 621 20.87 -21.15 -12.09
C THR A 621 21.98 -21.91 -11.36
N GLU A 622 22.00 -21.78 -10.02
CA GLU A 622 22.96 -22.42 -9.15
C GLU A 622 22.25 -23.35 -8.15
N ASN A 623 22.93 -24.41 -7.75
CA ASN A 623 22.39 -25.34 -6.78
C ASN A 623 22.38 -24.68 -5.39
N CYS A 624 21.28 -24.83 -4.66
CA CYS A 624 21.10 -24.27 -3.32
C CYS A 624 22.11 -24.79 -2.26
N ARG A 625 22.78 -25.92 -2.53
CA ARG A 625 23.72 -26.60 -1.61
C ARG A 625 25.19 -26.35 -1.92
N ASP A 626 25.53 -25.86 -3.11
CA ASP A 626 26.92 -25.77 -3.59
C ASP A 626 27.71 -24.58 -3.05
N GLY A 627 27.14 -23.78 -2.15
CA GLY A 627 27.80 -22.65 -1.50
C GLY A 627 27.92 -21.37 -2.33
N LYS A 628 27.58 -21.35 -3.61
CA LYS A 628 27.60 -20.14 -4.45
C LYS A 628 26.53 -19.13 -4.03
N ILE A 629 25.35 -19.61 -3.59
CA ILE A 629 24.33 -18.79 -2.93
C ILE A 629 24.64 -18.81 -1.45
N GLN A 630 25.28 -17.76 -0.96
CA GLN A 630 25.81 -17.70 0.40
C GLN A 630 24.71 -17.87 1.45
N ARG A 631 25.06 -18.52 2.57
CA ARG A 631 24.14 -18.73 3.72
C ARG A 631 24.64 -17.91 4.90
N MET A 632 23.72 -17.27 5.62
CA MET A 632 23.99 -16.57 6.87
C MET A 632 24.38 -17.58 7.96
N ASN A 633 25.50 -17.35 8.63
CA ASN A 633 25.96 -18.14 9.75
C ASN A 633 25.55 -17.49 11.09
N LEU A 634 24.71 -18.17 11.85
CA LEU A 634 24.21 -17.66 13.14
C LEU A 634 25.17 -17.85 14.32
N ALA A 635 26.36 -18.37 14.12
CA ALA A 635 27.36 -18.57 15.22
C ALA A 635 27.66 -17.25 15.97
N SER A 636 27.58 -16.10 15.30
CA SER A 636 27.76 -14.77 15.91
C SER A 636 26.65 -14.36 16.89
N TRP A 637 25.58 -15.14 17.02
CA TRP A 637 24.50 -14.95 18.01
C TRP A 637 24.65 -15.90 19.23
N LYS A 638 25.71 -16.69 19.29
CA LYS A 638 25.94 -17.59 20.42
C LYS A 638 26.35 -16.77 21.66
N ASN A 639 25.72 -17.08 22.79
CA ASN A 639 25.95 -16.43 24.08
C ASN A 639 25.67 -14.90 24.07
N GLU A 640 24.79 -14.44 23.21
CA GLU A 640 24.42 -13.02 23.23
C GLU A 640 23.64 -12.69 24.52
N PRO A 641 23.86 -11.52 25.14
CA PRO A 641 23.18 -11.12 26.36
C PRO A 641 21.66 -11.07 26.17
N VAL A 642 20.94 -11.57 27.15
CA VAL A 642 19.49 -11.49 27.22
C VAL A 642 19.11 -10.06 27.62
N TRP A 643 18.38 -9.37 26.76
CA TRP A 643 17.76 -8.08 27.07
C TRP A 643 16.31 -8.34 27.51
N THR A 644 16.00 -8.05 28.75
CA THR A 644 14.64 -8.14 29.32
C THR A 644 13.81 -6.92 28.98
#